data_5a3147bf2f8b1cb8a637ddbf23f8cef0
#
_entry.id   5a3147bf2f8b1cb8a637ddbf23f8cef0
#
_cell.length_a   1.000
_cell.length_b   1.000
_cell.length_c   1.000
_cell.angle_alpha   90.00
_cell.angle_beta   90.00
_cell.angle_gamma   90.00
#
_symmetry.space_group_name_H-M   'P 1'
#
loop_
_entity.id
_entity.type
_entity.pdbx_description
1 polymer ?
#
loop_
_entity_poly.entity_id
_entity_poly.type
_entity_poly.pdbx_seq_one_letter_code
_entity_poly.pdbx_strand_id
1 'polypeptide(L)'
;MNNTPKFNFNKELLDRFINTAQPYFFPTDVKKSKLKLLILILVSILSVISISHFFIIFLGFMLDTFFPKFTNDLAPNFKIYVNSLKEPNLIYLSLGVLSIGIYSFYTNLKHLQNRYRPWLLLFIIIILLFSVTGLNVGLSYIFRFLDTSLNTREEKVFWDFLWVYGGAVLLAVPIIAFYRFTRLKFGRYWREWLTNNFISRYFNYRCYYLLDSNSLNSDIDNPDQRISEDIKHFTSVTLDFLIDILYAILTIVSFSAILYSISKTLTLGLIIYVFIGTWIAILTGKKMIRIYYDQLRLEADFRYSLVHVRDNSESIAFYRGEKKEVNNVLKRLFNALKNFDLLIIWQSIIDLFQFMYSNLMRFPVYILVAPLYFAKEIDFGTITQAWIAFFQVFGALSIVTNQIENISSFAASIFRLGNFNEMLNKIPDEEKTNNRINYLISNNVSVDKLSVTTPGSDKYLIKDLSFDLINQNLLIKGESGVGKSSLLRAISGIWTMGKGEISKPDFSNIMFLPQKPYMILGTLEEQISYPKQQGEYSFDEIKEALNKLGLEYLINDHGINSTKDWSRILSVGEQQRLGFARIILNKPKIAILDESTSALDERNEENAYKLLKDTSIAYVSVGHRSNLNKFHNLSLELTKNGSYKLEKI
;
A
#
# COMPACT_ATOMS: atom_id res chain seq x y z
N MET A 1 -2.24 -28.24 -5.29
CA MET A 1 -3.01 -28.48 -6.53
C MET A 1 -3.23 -27.16 -7.26
N ASN A 2 -3.00 -27.14 -8.55
CA ASN A 2 -2.80 -26.03 -9.47
C ASN A 2 -3.95 -25.01 -9.58
N ASN A 3 -3.98 -24.01 -8.74
CA ASN A 3 -4.69 -22.78 -9.03
C ASN A 3 -3.68 -21.60 -8.99
N THR A 4 -2.80 -21.57 -9.99
CA THR A 4 -2.15 -20.31 -10.31
C THR A 4 -3.25 -19.34 -10.75
N PRO A 5 -3.48 -18.21 -10.07
CA PRO A 5 -4.43 -17.23 -10.55
C PRO A 5 -3.95 -16.80 -11.94
N LYS A 6 -4.71 -17.13 -12.99
CA LYS A 6 -4.50 -16.54 -14.30
C LYS A 6 -4.82 -15.06 -14.16
N PHE A 7 -3.78 -14.24 -13.95
CA PHE A 7 -3.94 -12.79 -13.96
C PHE A 7 -4.32 -12.37 -15.38
N ASN A 8 -5.59 -12.36 -15.66
CA ASN A 8 -6.12 -11.73 -16.85
C ASN A 8 -6.38 -10.27 -16.51
N PHE A 9 -5.87 -9.35 -17.31
CA PHE A 9 -6.28 -7.95 -17.29
C PHE A 9 -7.77 -7.89 -17.70
N ASN A 10 -8.65 -8.08 -16.71
CA ASN A 10 -10.08 -8.09 -16.88
C ASN A 10 -10.70 -6.81 -16.30
N LYS A 11 -11.98 -6.62 -16.56
CA LYS A 11 -12.75 -5.47 -16.06
C LYS A 11 -12.72 -5.39 -14.53
N GLU A 12 -12.68 -6.52 -13.85
CA GLU A 12 -12.64 -6.60 -12.37
C GLU A 12 -11.36 -5.98 -11.81
N LEU A 13 -10.19 -6.30 -12.38
CA LEU A 13 -8.92 -5.71 -11.98
C LEU A 13 -8.92 -4.19 -12.16
N LEU A 14 -9.46 -3.71 -13.28
CA LEU A 14 -9.59 -2.27 -13.55
C LEU A 14 -10.53 -1.59 -12.55
N ASP A 15 -11.65 -2.22 -12.21
CA ASP A 15 -12.58 -1.68 -11.22
C ASP A 15 -11.95 -1.63 -9.82
N ARG A 16 -11.22 -2.65 -9.40
CA ARG A 16 -10.46 -2.66 -8.15
C ARG A 16 -9.38 -1.57 -8.11
N PHE A 17 -8.65 -1.42 -9.21
CA PHE A 17 -7.68 -0.34 -9.36
C PHE A 17 -8.32 1.03 -9.18
N ILE A 18 -9.39 1.32 -9.92
CA ILE A 18 -10.09 2.61 -9.86
C ILE A 18 -10.66 2.84 -8.46
N ASN A 19 -11.31 1.84 -7.85
CA ASN A 19 -11.90 1.97 -6.51
C ASN A 19 -10.85 2.23 -5.42
N THR A 20 -9.61 1.78 -5.62
CA THR A 20 -8.50 2.03 -4.68
C THR A 20 -7.81 3.37 -4.93
N ALA A 21 -7.62 3.76 -6.21
CA ALA A 21 -6.92 4.99 -6.59
C ALA A 21 -7.80 6.24 -6.49
N GLN A 22 -9.06 6.15 -6.93
CA GLN A 22 -9.98 7.27 -7.06
C GLN A 22 -10.17 8.10 -5.79
N PRO A 23 -10.32 7.51 -4.57
CA PRO A 23 -10.64 8.28 -3.36
C PRO A 23 -9.61 9.36 -3.01
N TYR A 24 -8.37 9.20 -3.45
CA TYR A 24 -7.32 10.19 -3.27
C TYR A 24 -7.56 11.46 -4.11
N PHE A 25 -8.05 11.30 -5.34
CA PHE A 25 -8.26 12.40 -6.28
C PHE A 25 -9.69 12.94 -6.24
N PHE A 26 -10.68 12.05 -6.11
CA PHE A 26 -12.10 12.41 -6.19
C PHE A 26 -12.97 11.49 -5.34
N PRO A 27 -14.00 12.02 -4.62
CA PRO A 27 -14.88 11.20 -3.79
C PRO A 27 -15.63 10.13 -4.59
N THR A 28 -15.88 8.98 -3.97
CA THR A 28 -16.57 7.83 -4.60
C THR A 28 -18.09 7.92 -4.50
N ASP A 29 -18.61 8.65 -3.51
CA ASP A 29 -20.03 8.86 -3.21
C ASP A 29 -20.75 9.78 -4.20
N VAL A 30 -20.01 10.45 -5.06
CA VAL A 30 -20.57 11.38 -6.06
C VAL A 30 -21.10 10.62 -7.28
N LYS A 31 -22.32 10.95 -7.71
CA LYS A 31 -22.92 10.39 -8.93
C LYS A 31 -22.00 10.55 -10.15
N LYS A 32 -21.74 9.45 -10.88
CA LYS A 32 -20.81 9.38 -12.02
C LYS A 32 -19.36 9.80 -11.66
N SER A 33 -18.91 9.51 -10.43
CA SER A 33 -17.59 9.92 -9.91
C SER A 33 -16.42 9.48 -10.81
N LYS A 34 -16.42 8.25 -11.33
CA LYS A 34 -15.39 7.73 -12.24
C LYS A 34 -15.27 8.56 -13.53
N LEU A 35 -16.42 8.92 -14.13
CA LEU A 35 -16.45 9.74 -15.35
C LEU A 35 -15.95 11.16 -15.07
N LYS A 36 -16.37 11.76 -13.95
CA LYS A 36 -15.91 13.10 -13.54
C LYS A 36 -14.40 13.13 -13.32
N LEU A 37 -13.83 12.11 -12.66
CA LEU A 37 -12.39 11.98 -12.48
C LEU A 37 -11.65 11.94 -13.81
N LEU A 38 -12.11 11.10 -14.76
CA LEU A 38 -11.51 11.00 -16.09
C LEU A 38 -11.57 12.33 -16.85
N ILE A 39 -12.70 13.02 -16.80
CA ILE A 39 -12.87 14.35 -17.41
C ILE A 39 -11.88 15.34 -16.79
N LEU A 40 -11.75 15.39 -15.47
CA LEU A 40 -10.83 16.31 -14.78
C LEU A 40 -9.37 16.03 -15.15
N ILE A 41 -8.95 14.76 -15.26
CA ILE A 41 -7.60 14.40 -15.72
C ILE A 41 -7.37 14.85 -17.17
N LEU A 42 -8.30 14.53 -18.07
CA LEU A 42 -8.22 14.92 -19.48
C LEU A 42 -8.13 16.44 -19.65
N VAL A 43 -9.02 17.15 -18.95
CA VAL A 43 -9.05 18.62 -18.98
C VAL A 43 -7.76 19.21 -18.39
N SER A 44 -7.16 18.60 -17.36
CA SER A 44 -5.85 19.03 -16.83
C SER A 44 -4.75 18.92 -17.88
N ILE A 45 -4.70 17.81 -18.62
CA ILE A 45 -3.73 17.59 -19.70
C ILE A 45 -3.93 18.64 -20.81
N LEU A 46 -5.15 18.81 -21.27
CA LEU A 46 -5.50 19.79 -22.31
C LEU A 46 -5.20 21.23 -21.90
N SER A 47 -5.44 21.57 -20.64
CA SER A 47 -5.11 22.91 -20.09
C SER A 47 -3.60 23.16 -20.11
N VAL A 48 -2.77 22.16 -19.77
CA VAL A 48 -1.31 22.29 -19.85
C VAL A 48 -0.84 22.44 -21.28
N ILE A 49 -1.44 21.71 -22.25
CA ILE A 49 -1.15 21.92 -23.69
C ILE A 49 -1.42 23.37 -24.08
N SER A 50 -2.56 23.92 -23.68
CA SER A 50 -2.93 25.31 -23.98
C SER A 50 -1.98 26.31 -23.30
N ILE A 51 -1.57 26.08 -22.06
CA ILE A 51 -0.59 26.91 -21.35
C ILE A 51 0.78 26.83 -22.06
N SER A 52 1.21 25.64 -22.49
CA SER A 52 2.45 25.45 -23.23
C SER A 52 2.43 26.18 -24.56
N HIS A 53 1.28 26.21 -25.26
CA HIS A 53 1.08 26.99 -26.48
C HIS A 53 1.34 28.50 -26.24
N PHE A 54 0.71 29.09 -25.23
CA PHE A 54 0.95 30.49 -24.86
C PHE A 54 2.40 30.75 -24.41
N PHE A 55 2.99 29.81 -23.68
CA PHE A 55 4.38 29.90 -23.23
C PHE A 55 5.36 29.92 -24.40
N ILE A 56 5.15 29.09 -25.43
CA ILE A 56 5.99 29.08 -26.64
C ILE A 56 5.86 30.39 -27.41
N ILE A 57 4.65 30.94 -27.53
CA ILE A 57 4.44 32.27 -28.17
C ILE A 57 5.18 33.36 -27.37
N PHE A 58 5.06 33.33 -26.06
CA PHE A 58 5.75 34.31 -25.16
C PHE A 58 7.28 34.16 -25.28
N LEU A 59 7.80 32.94 -25.25
CA LEU A 59 9.23 32.64 -25.41
C LEU A 59 9.74 33.14 -26.77
N GLY A 60 8.99 32.89 -27.83
CA GLY A 60 9.30 33.39 -29.17
C GLY A 60 9.35 34.93 -29.24
N PHE A 61 8.40 35.62 -28.58
CA PHE A 61 8.38 37.04 -28.46
C PHE A 61 9.62 37.58 -27.70
N MET A 62 9.96 36.98 -26.56
CA MET A 62 11.13 37.34 -25.75
C MET A 62 12.43 37.13 -26.53
N LEU A 63 12.59 35.96 -27.21
CA LEU A 63 13.78 35.71 -28.02
C LEU A 63 13.92 36.68 -29.20
N ASP A 64 12.82 36.98 -29.88
CA ASP A 64 12.84 37.95 -31.01
C ASP A 64 13.17 39.37 -30.55
N THR A 65 12.74 39.75 -29.32
CA THR A 65 13.00 41.06 -28.73
C THR A 65 14.43 41.24 -28.21
N PHE A 66 14.91 40.27 -27.44
CA PHE A 66 16.21 40.35 -26.77
C PHE A 66 17.37 39.75 -27.54
N PHE A 67 17.09 38.78 -28.45
CA PHE A 67 18.09 38.09 -29.24
C PHE A 67 17.68 37.99 -30.72
N PRO A 68 17.47 39.13 -31.41
CA PRO A 68 16.95 39.16 -32.79
C PRO A 68 17.89 38.46 -33.81
N LYS A 69 19.20 38.49 -33.57
CA LYS A 69 20.17 37.76 -34.39
C LYS A 69 19.96 36.24 -34.26
N PHE A 70 19.66 35.74 -33.06
CA PHE A 70 19.38 34.30 -32.85
C PHE A 70 18.14 33.87 -33.66
N THR A 71 17.06 34.61 -33.59
CA THR A 71 15.80 34.24 -34.24
C THR A 71 15.84 34.42 -35.77
N ASN A 72 16.56 35.42 -36.26
CA ASN A 72 16.60 35.71 -37.70
C ASN A 72 17.68 34.90 -38.43
N ASP A 73 18.87 34.78 -37.86
CA ASP A 73 20.03 34.21 -38.52
C ASP A 73 20.27 32.73 -38.18
N LEU A 74 20.11 32.38 -36.88
CA LEU A 74 20.43 31.05 -36.38
C LEU A 74 19.21 30.10 -36.34
N ALA A 75 18.00 30.62 -36.06
CA ALA A 75 16.80 29.83 -35.91
C ALA A 75 15.58 30.40 -36.68
N PRO A 76 15.67 30.68 -38.02
CA PRO A 76 14.56 31.27 -38.75
C PRO A 76 13.30 30.36 -38.75
N ASN A 77 13.49 29.06 -38.82
CA ASN A 77 12.39 28.09 -38.76
C ASN A 77 11.62 28.15 -37.41
N PHE A 78 12.28 28.44 -36.28
CA PHE A 78 11.64 28.64 -35.02
C PHE A 78 10.74 29.88 -35.05
N LYS A 79 11.18 30.95 -35.65
CA LYS A 79 10.36 32.19 -35.83
C LYS A 79 9.12 31.90 -36.71
N ILE A 80 9.28 31.16 -37.81
CA ILE A 80 8.16 30.73 -38.68
C ILE A 80 7.16 29.89 -37.84
N TYR A 81 7.65 28.93 -37.08
CA TYR A 81 6.82 28.08 -36.21
C TYR A 81 6.06 28.90 -35.14
N VAL A 82 6.74 29.81 -34.45
CA VAL A 82 6.09 30.71 -33.47
C VAL A 82 5.02 31.58 -34.14
N ASN A 83 5.27 32.05 -35.36
CA ASN A 83 4.27 32.84 -36.08
C ASN A 83 3.06 32.00 -36.52
N SER A 84 3.24 30.74 -36.88
CA SER A 84 2.10 29.85 -37.15
C SER A 84 1.25 29.56 -35.92
N LEU A 85 1.85 29.52 -34.71
CA LEU A 85 1.13 29.39 -33.46
C LEU A 85 0.30 30.63 -33.09
N LYS A 86 0.61 31.80 -33.66
CA LYS A 86 -0.15 33.05 -33.46
C LYS A 86 -1.43 33.12 -34.31
N GLU A 87 -1.75 32.10 -35.09
CA GLU A 87 -3.00 32.07 -35.84
C GLU A 87 -4.22 32.22 -34.93
N PRO A 88 -5.18 33.14 -35.25
CA PRO A 88 -6.32 33.42 -34.39
C PRO A 88 -7.12 32.16 -34.00
N ASN A 89 -7.29 31.21 -34.92
CA ASN A 89 -8.01 29.96 -34.68
C ASN A 89 -7.38 29.12 -33.57
N LEU A 90 -6.05 29.02 -33.52
CA LEU A 90 -5.31 28.27 -32.51
C LEU A 90 -5.37 28.97 -31.13
N ILE A 91 -5.29 30.32 -31.14
CA ILE A 91 -5.43 31.13 -29.91
C ILE A 91 -6.82 30.93 -29.33
N TYR A 92 -7.90 31.07 -30.15
CA TYR A 92 -9.27 30.88 -29.68
C TYR A 92 -9.52 29.45 -29.18
N LEU A 93 -8.98 28.43 -29.85
CA LEU A 93 -9.06 27.05 -29.40
C LEU A 93 -8.42 26.87 -28.03
N SER A 94 -7.21 27.40 -27.84
CA SER A 94 -6.48 27.30 -26.59
C SER A 94 -7.18 28.05 -25.43
N LEU A 95 -7.74 29.23 -25.70
CA LEU A 95 -8.54 29.98 -24.72
C LEU A 95 -9.83 29.22 -24.38
N GLY A 96 -10.51 28.61 -25.36
CA GLY A 96 -11.68 27.78 -25.15
C GLY A 96 -11.39 26.59 -24.24
N VAL A 97 -10.29 25.88 -24.50
CA VAL A 97 -9.84 24.74 -23.68
C VAL A 97 -9.55 25.18 -22.22
N LEU A 98 -8.82 26.29 -22.04
CA LEU A 98 -8.56 26.83 -20.69
C LEU A 98 -9.85 27.22 -19.97
N SER A 99 -10.80 27.84 -20.67
CA SER A 99 -12.11 28.21 -20.10
C SER A 99 -12.90 26.97 -19.66
N ILE A 100 -12.92 25.91 -20.46
CA ILE A 100 -13.53 24.61 -20.10
C ILE A 100 -12.80 24.00 -18.89
N GLY A 101 -11.48 24.12 -18.83
CA GLY A 101 -10.67 23.69 -17.71
C GLY A 101 -11.08 24.35 -16.40
N ILE A 102 -11.07 25.67 -16.39
CA ILE A 102 -11.46 26.48 -15.23
C ILE A 102 -12.91 26.15 -14.80
N TYR A 103 -13.85 26.08 -15.75
CA TYR A 103 -15.23 25.75 -15.48
C TYR A 103 -15.40 24.36 -14.86
N SER A 104 -14.70 23.33 -15.39
CA SER A 104 -14.74 21.98 -14.87
C SER A 104 -14.23 21.88 -13.43
N PHE A 105 -13.14 22.57 -13.10
CA PHE A 105 -12.63 22.65 -11.72
C PHE A 105 -13.57 23.43 -10.81
N TYR A 106 -14.11 24.56 -11.28
CA TYR A 106 -15.05 25.39 -10.52
C TYR A 106 -16.31 24.60 -10.14
N THR A 107 -16.94 23.89 -11.08
CA THR A 107 -18.14 23.11 -10.81
C THR A 107 -17.93 21.94 -9.84
N ASN A 108 -16.71 21.46 -9.71
CA ASN A 108 -16.34 20.39 -8.78
C ASN A 108 -15.62 20.89 -7.51
N LEU A 109 -15.53 22.20 -7.28
CA LEU A 109 -14.73 22.82 -6.21
C LEU A 109 -15.08 22.26 -4.83
N LYS A 110 -16.38 22.06 -4.51
CA LYS A 110 -16.83 21.50 -3.24
C LYS A 110 -16.28 20.11 -2.97
N HIS A 111 -16.10 19.29 -4.00
CA HIS A 111 -15.55 17.94 -3.89
C HIS A 111 -14.02 17.91 -3.85
N LEU A 112 -13.36 18.97 -4.34
CA LEU A 112 -11.92 19.11 -4.44
C LEU A 112 -11.30 19.88 -3.27
N GLN A 113 -12.09 20.59 -2.45
CA GLN A 113 -11.60 21.49 -1.42
C GLN A 113 -10.57 20.88 -0.47
N ASN A 114 -10.78 19.62 -0.04
CA ASN A 114 -9.82 18.89 0.80
C ASN A 114 -8.83 18.03 -0.01
N ARG A 115 -8.85 18.12 -1.35
CA ARG A 115 -8.05 17.31 -2.28
C ARG A 115 -7.25 18.17 -3.28
N TYR A 116 -6.95 19.41 -2.94
CA TYR A 116 -6.21 20.32 -3.84
C TYR A 116 -4.76 19.88 -4.09
N ARG A 117 -4.10 19.26 -3.08
CA ARG A 117 -2.71 18.81 -3.19
C ARG A 117 -2.47 17.79 -4.31
N PRO A 118 -3.25 16.69 -4.45
CA PRO A 118 -3.11 15.76 -5.57
C PRO A 118 -3.18 16.46 -6.94
N TRP A 119 -4.13 17.36 -7.12
CA TRP A 119 -4.34 18.06 -8.39
C TRP A 119 -3.24 19.06 -8.69
N LEU A 120 -2.78 19.82 -7.69
CA LEU A 120 -1.65 20.75 -7.83
C LEU A 120 -0.37 20.00 -8.26
N LEU A 121 -0.05 18.90 -7.57
CA LEU A 121 1.14 18.11 -7.89
C LEU A 121 1.04 17.46 -9.28
N LEU A 122 -0.13 16.91 -9.63
CA LEU A 122 -0.37 16.37 -10.96
C LEU A 122 -0.17 17.44 -12.04
N PHE A 123 -0.71 18.62 -11.84
CA PHE A 123 -0.56 19.75 -12.78
C PHE A 123 0.89 20.17 -12.96
N ILE A 124 1.64 20.31 -11.85
CA ILE A 124 3.08 20.62 -11.90
C ILE A 124 3.85 19.53 -12.66
N ILE A 125 3.57 18.25 -12.40
CA ILE A 125 4.24 17.14 -13.08
C ILE A 125 3.96 17.19 -14.59
N ILE A 126 2.73 17.44 -15.01
CA ILE A 126 2.38 17.53 -16.43
C ILE A 126 3.14 18.70 -17.10
N ILE A 127 3.20 19.87 -16.47
CA ILE A 127 4.00 21.00 -16.98
C ILE A 127 5.47 20.61 -17.12
N LEU A 128 6.05 19.97 -16.10
CA LEU A 128 7.44 19.55 -16.13
C LEU A 128 7.71 18.49 -17.21
N LEU A 129 6.76 17.57 -17.46
CA LEU A 129 6.83 16.61 -18.56
C LEU A 129 6.89 17.31 -19.94
N PHE A 130 6.04 18.30 -20.15
CA PHE A 130 6.09 19.10 -21.38
C PHE A 130 7.41 19.84 -21.50
N SER A 131 7.92 20.42 -20.40
CA SER A 131 9.21 21.10 -20.37
C SER A 131 10.36 20.16 -20.73
N VAL A 132 10.41 18.95 -20.14
CA VAL A 132 11.45 17.94 -20.44
C VAL A 132 11.35 17.46 -21.88
N THR A 133 10.14 17.20 -22.39
CA THR A 133 9.96 16.78 -23.78
C THR A 133 10.37 17.91 -24.75
N GLY A 134 9.98 19.16 -24.45
CA GLY A 134 10.38 20.33 -25.25
C GLY A 134 11.89 20.55 -25.27
N LEU A 135 12.57 20.36 -24.12
CA LEU A 135 14.04 20.40 -24.05
C LEU A 135 14.68 19.31 -24.93
N ASN A 136 14.19 18.07 -24.88
CA ASN A 136 14.72 16.99 -25.69
C ASN A 136 14.53 17.26 -27.19
N VAL A 137 13.37 17.80 -27.58
CA VAL A 137 13.13 18.26 -28.96
C VAL A 137 14.11 19.38 -29.34
N GLY A 138 14.27 20.41 -28.51
CA GLY A 138 15.20 21.51 -28.73
C GLY A 138 16.64 21.02 -28.89
N LEU A 139 17.09 20.12 -28.01
CA LEU A 139 18.42 19.51 -28.10
C LEU A 139 18.63 18.75 -29.43
N SER A 140 17.61 18.07 -29.97
CA SER A 140 17.72 17.38 -31.25
C SER A 140 17.99 18.33 -32.41
N TYR A 141 17.40 19.55 -32.38
CA TYR A 141 17.71 20.60 -33.39
C TYR A 141 19.09 21.19 -33.18
N ILE A 142 19.52 21.43 -31.94
CA ILE A 142 20.86 21.95 -31.63
C ILE A 142 21.92 20.98 -32.16
N PHE A 143 21.76 19.67 -31.94
CA PHE A 143 22.68 18.66 -32.50
C PHE A 143 22.69 18.67 -34.03
N ARG A 144 21.52 18.82 -34.67
CA ARG A 144 21.47 18.97 -36.15
C ARG A 144 22.34 20.11 -36.61
N PHE A 145 22.25 21.31 -36.02
CA PHE A 145 23.01 22.47 -36.40
C PHE A 145 24.52 22.32 -36.11
N LEU A 146 24.87 21.75 -34.93
CA LEU A 146 26.26 21.46 -34.59
C LEU A 146 26.92 20.53 -35.64
N ASP A 147 26.27 19.44 -36.00
CA ASP A 147 26.82 18.49 -36.94
C ASP A 147 26.86 19.04 -38.38
N THR A 148 25.86 19.83 -38.74
CA THR A 148 25.86 20.51 -40.07
C THR A 148 27.02 21.52 -40.15
N SER A 149 27.24 22.36 -39.12
CA SER A 149 28.31 23.35 -39.09
C SER A 149 29.72 22.72 -39.11
N LEU A 150 29.87 21.55 -38.49
CA LEU A 150 31.11 20.75 -38.61
C LEU A 150 31.33 20.24 -40.03
N ASN A 151 30.29 19.76 -40.70
CA ASN A 151 30.36 19.25 -42.05
C ASN A 151 30.64 20.38 -43.07
N THR A 152 30.03 21.55 -42.91
CA THR A 152 30.23 22.73 -43.72
C THR A 152 31.51 23.50 -43.39
N ARG A 153 32.16 23.17 -42.26
CA ARG A 153 33.37 23.84 -41.70
C ARG A 153 33.12 25.30 -41.34
N GLU A 154 31.91 25.63 -40.85
CA GLU A 154 31.53 26.97 -40.41
C GLU A 154 31.84 27.15 -38.93
N GLU A 155 33.10 27.50 -38.63
CA GLU A 155 33.64 27.56 -37.26
C GLU A 155 32.80 28.49 -36.34
N LYS A 156 32.41 29.68 -36.82
CA LYS A 156 31.63 30.63 -36.04
C LYS A 156 30.27 30.07 -35.64
N VAL A 157 29.53 29.45 -36.56
CA VAL A 157 28.22 28.84 -36.31
C VAL A 157 28.33 27.69 -35.32
N PHE A 158 29.40 26.88 -35.45
CA PHE A 158 29.66 25.80 -34.50
C PHE A 158 29.81 26.31 -33.04
N TRP A 159 30.65 27.37 -32.83
CA TRP A 159 30.84 27.91 -31.46
C TRP A 159 29.55 28.54 -30.92
N ASP A 160 28.78 29.23 -31.74
CA ASP A 160 27.50 29.82 -31.36
C ASP A 160 26.52 28.73 -30.89
N PHE A 161 26.34 27.64 -31.60
CA PHE A 161 25.45 26.55 -31.18
C PHE A 161 26.01 25.75 -30.02
N LEU A 162 27.33 25.64 -29.85
CA LEU A 162 27.93 25.00 -28.67
C LEU A 162 27.59 25.75 -27.37
N TRP A 163 27.62 27.10 -27.41
CA TRP A 163 27.18 27.91 -26.28
C TRP A 163 25.69 27.79 -26.02
N VAL A 164 24.85 27.72 -27.05
CA VAL A 164 23.41 27.45 -26.94
C VAL A 164 23.17 26.08 -26.29
N TYR A 165 23.92 25.07 -26.69
CA TYR A 165 23.87 23.74 -26.07
C TYR A 165 24.22 23.79 -24.58
N GLY A 166 25.32 24.47 -24.21
CA GLY A 166 25.72 24.64 -22.82
C GLY A 166 24.63 25.32 -21.97
N GLY A 167 24.02 26.38 -22.52
CA GLY A 167 22.88 27.07 -21.86
C GLY A 167 21.64 26.17 -21.73
N ALA A 168 21.30 25.39 -22.76
CA ALA A 168 20.19 24.46 -22.73
C ALA A 168 20.38 23.35 -21.66
N VAL A 169 21.61 22.81 -21.54
CA VAL A 169 21.94 21.82 -20.50
C VAL A 169 21.84 22.44 -19.10
N LEU A 170 22.34 23.65 -18.88
CA LEU A 170 22.23 24.36 -17.61
C LEU A 170 20.77 24.59 -17.20
N LEU A 171 19.87 24.85 -18.15
CA LEU A 171 18.43 24.98 -17.90
C LEU A 171 17.77 23.60 -17.67
N ALA A 172 18.23 22.55 -18.36
CA ALA A 172 17.67 21.21 -18.25
C ALA A 172 17.88 20.59 -16.85
N VAL A 173 19.06 20.78 -16.25
CA VAL A 173 19.43 20.17 -14.97
C VAL A 173 18.44 20.51 -13.85
N PRO A 174 18.11 21.78 -13.55
CA PRO A 174 17.13 22.10 -12.50
C PRO A 174 15.72 21.63 -12.84
N ILE A 175 15.31 21.64 -14.10
CA ILE A 175 13.98 21.16 -14.54
C ILE A 175 13.86 19.66 -14.30
N ILE A 176 14.87 18.87 -14.71
CA ILE A 176 14.88 17.41 -14.50
C ILE A 176 14.95 17.09 -13.01
N ALA A 177 15.77 17.79 -12.24
CA ALA A 177 15.86 17.61 -10.79
C ALA A 177 14.54 17.91 -10.10
N PHE A 178 13.88 19.01 -10.47
CA PHE A 178 12.58 19.40 -9.91
C PHE A 178 11.46 18.44 -10.32
N TYR A 179 11.48 17.95 -11.56
CA TYR A 179 10.57 16.90 -12.03
C TYR A 179 10.69 15.63 -11.17
N ARG A 180 11.92 15.13 -10.97
CA ARG A 180 12.16 13.94 -10.14
C ARG A 180 11.74 14.16 -8.69
N PHE A 181 12.06 15.31 -8.13
CA PHE A 181 11.65 15.67 -6.76
C PHE A 181 10.13 15.68 -6.61
N THR A 182 9.41 16.34 -7.53
CA THR A 182 7.94 16.44 -7.49
C THR A 182 7.28 15.08 -7.65
N ARG A 183 7.80 14.22 -8.55
CA ARG A 183 7.33 12.84 -8.74
C ARG A 183 7.44 12.04 -7.43
N LEU A 184 8.59 12.06 -6.76
CA LEU A 184 8.81 11.36 -5.49
C LEU A 184 7.95 11.90 -4.35
N LYS A 185 7.80 13.23 -4.26
CA LYS A 185 6.92 13.88 -3.28
C LYS A 185 5.47 13.52 -3.48
N PHE A 186 5.00 13.44 -4.72
CA PHE A 186 3.63 13.02 -5.02
C PHE A 186 3.38 11.57 -4.56
N GLY A 187 4.27 10.64 -4.89
CA GLY A 187 4.19 9.25 -4.43
C GLY A 187 4.15 9.14 -2.91
N ARG A 188 5.00 9.92 -2.20
CA ARG A 188 5.01 9.98 -0.74
C ARG A 188 3.67 10.44 -0.16
N TYR A 189 3.11 11.55 -0.65
CA TYR A 189 1.83 12.07 -0.14
C TYR A 189 0.65 11.13 -0.42
N TRP A 190 0.64 10.50 -1.60
CA TRP A 190 -0.38 9.52 -1.93
C TRP A 190 -0.31 8.29 -1.03
N ARG A 191 0.91 7.75 -0.83
CA ARG A 191 1.14 6.65 0.11
C ARG A 191 0.70 6.99 1.52
N GLU A 192 1.09 8.16 2.04
CA GLU A 192 0.72 8.64 3.38
C GLU A 192 -0.81 8.68 3.54
N TRP A 193 -1.51 9.27 2.59
CA TRP A 193 -2.96 9.37 2.62
C TRP A 193 -3.64 7.99 2.56
N LEU A 194 -3.20 7.14 1.63
CA LEU A 194 -3.80 5.82 1.44
C LEU A 194 -3.55 4.92 2.65
N THR A 195 -2.33 4.92 3.19
CA THR A 195 -1.97 4.15 4.41
C THR A 195 -2.81 4.59 5.60
N ASN A 196 -2.95 5.91 5.84
CA ASN A 196 -3.79 6.42 6.93
C ASN A 196 -5.27 6.03 6.76
N ASN A 197 -5.79 6.06 5.54
CA ASN A 197 -7.16 5.64 5.25
C ASN A 197 -7.37 4.14 5.56
N PHE A 198 -6.44 3.28 5.14
CA PHE A 198 -6.53 1.85 5.41
C PHE A 198 -6.34 1.52 6.89
N ILE A 199 -5.39 2.15 7.58
CA ILE A 199 -5.19 1.99 9.02
C ILE A 199 -6.46 2.37 9.78
N SER A 200 -7.04 3.56 9.51
CA SER A 200 -8.26 4.00 10.17
C SER A 200 -9.40 3.01 9.99
N ARG A 201 -9.58 2.46 8.79
CA ARG A 201 -10.64 1.48 8.51
C ARG A 201 -10.36 0.11 9.11
N TYR A 202 -9.09 -0.31 9.15
CA TYR A 202 -8.65 -1.57 9.76
C TYR A 202 -8.92 -1.61 11.26
N PHE A 203 -8.72 -0.48 11.95
CA PHE A 203 -9.03 -0.38 13.39
C PHE A 203 -10.50 -0.07 13.69
N ASN A 204 -11.24 0.55 12.75
CA ASN A 204 -12.67 0.78 12.91
C ASN A 204 -13.45 -0.54 12.88
N TYR A 205 -14.56 -0.61 13.64
CA TYR A 205 -15.42 -1.80 13.76
C TYR A 205 -14.66 -3.08 14.12
N ARG A 206 -13.47 -2.96 14.71
CA ARG A 206 -12.60 -4.10 15.08
C ARG A 206 -12.29 -5.02 13.89
N CYS A 207 -12.16 -4.47 12.68
CA CYS A 207 -11.86 -5.25 11.47
C CYS A 207 -10.62 -6.13 11.65
N TYR A 208 -9.58 -5.65 12.37
CA TYR A 208 -8.37 -6.41 12.69
C TYR A 208 -8.67 -7.73 13.42
N TYR A 209 -9.67 -7.74 14.31
CA TYR A 209 -10.07 -8.94 15.03
C TYR A 209 -10.96 -9.86 14.18
N LEU A 210 -11.90 -9.29 13.44
CA LEU A 210 -12.83 -10.05 12.58
C LEU A 210 -12.11 -10.73 11.40
N LEU A 211 -11.02 -10.15 10.90
CA LEU A 211 -10.22 -10.73 9.83
C LEU A 211 -9.29 -11.85 10.32
N ASP A 212 -8.80 -11.78 11.58
CA ASP A 212 -7.93 -12.79 12.19
C ASP A 212 -8.72 -13.94 12.81
N SER A 213 -9.89 -13.66 13.36
CA SER A 213 -10.75 -14.70 13.92
C SER A 213 -11.38 -15.51 12.79
N ASN A 214 -11.19 -16.82 12.76
CA ASN A 214 -11.74 -17.83 11.82
C ASN A 214 -13.25 -17.69 11.45
N SER A 215 -13.86 -16.54 11.73
CA SER A 215 -15.29 -16.26 11.60
C SER A 215 -15.73 -15.90 10.18
N LEU A 216 -14.85 -15.37 9.38
CA LEU A 216 -15.09 -15.10 7.96
C LEU A 216 -14.10 -15.95 7.19
N ASN A 217 -14.53 -16.65 6.14
CA ASN A 217 -13.66 -17.30 5.15
C ASN A 217 -12.70 -16.22 4.60
N SER A 218 -11.67 -15.90 5.37
CA SER A 218 -10.74 -14.85 5.01
C SER A 218 -9.71 -15.44 4.06
N ASP A 219 -9.98 -15.34 2.75
CA ASP A 219 -8.96 -15.46 1.71
C ASP A 219 -7.92 -14.32 1.83
N ILE A 220 -7.96 -13.54 2.92
CA ILE A 220 -7.02 -12.44 3.16
C ILE A 220 -5.93 -12.93 4.08
N ASP A 221 -4.81 -13.14 3.45
CA ASP A 221 -3.53 -13.44 4.06
C ASP A 221 -2.77 -12.14 4.39
N ASN A 222 -2.20 -12.06 5.60
CA ASN A 222 -1.28 -10.99 6.04
C ASN A 222 -1.78 -9.54 5.83
N PRO A 223 -2.77 -9.02 6.59
CA PRO A 223 -3.24 -7.63 6.49
C PRO A 223 -2.14 -6.58 6.71
N ASP A 224 -1.15 -6.89 7.56
CA ASP A 224 0.04 -6.08 7.82
C ASP A 224 0.87 -5.83 6.55
N GLN A 225 1.09 -6.86 5.75
CA GLN A 225 1.78 -6.76 4.46
C GLN A 225 0.98 -5.94 3.45
N ARG A 226 -0.37 -6.05 3.45
CA ARG A 226 -1.24 -5.23 2.58
C ARG A 226 -1.08 -3.74 2.88
N ILE A 227 -1.06 -3.38 4.16
CA ILE A 227 -0.94 -1.98 4.61
C ILE A 227 0.48 -1.43 4.43
N SER A 228 1.51 -2.22 4.72
CA SER A 228 2.90 -1.75 4.70
C SER A 228 3.56 -1.79 3.31
N GLU A 229 3.42 -2.91 2.58
CA GLU A 229 4.13 -3.18 1.33
C GLU A 229 3.26 -2.96 0.09
N ASP A 230 2.04 -3.55 0.05
CA ASP A 230 1.20 -3.47 -1.14
C ASP A 230 0.73 -2.04 -1.42
N ILE A 231 0.43 -1.22 -0.39
CA ILE A 231 0.12 0.21 -0.59
C ILE A 231 1.32 0.97 -1.13
N LYS A 232 2.53 0.70 -0.61
CA LYS A 232 3.76 1.32 -1.11
C LYS A 232 3.98 0.99 -2.59
N HIS A 233 3.88 -0.28 -2.94
CA HIS A 233 4.04 -0.76 -4.31
C HIS A 233 2.96 -0.20 -5.23
N PHE A 234 1.68 -0.24 -4.81
CA PHE A 234 0.55 0.29 -5.55
C PHE A 234 0.73 1.78 -5.90
N THR A 235 1.05 2.61 -4.90
CA THR A 235 1.15 4.07 -5.10
C THR A 235 2.35 4.45 -5.97
N SER A 236 3.52 3.79 -5.80
CA SER A 236 4.70 4.08 -6.61
C SER A 236 4.51 3.63 -8.05
N VAL A 237 4.09 2.39 -8.28
CA VAL A 237 3.96 1.83 -9.64
C VAL A 237 2.83 2.49 -10.41
N THR A 238 1.69 2.80 -9.76
CA THR A 238 0.62 3.56 -10.43
C THR A 238 1.10 4.91 -10.93
N LEU A 239 1.84 5.63 -10.08
CA LEU A 239 2.36 6.95 -10.46
C LEU A 239 3.39 6.83 -11.59
N ASP A 240 4.28 5.85 -11.49
CA ASP A 240 5.30 5.58 -12.49
C ASP A 240 4.65 5.26 -13.84
N PHE A 241 3.67 4.35 -13.90
CA PHE A 241 2.95 4.05 -15.13
C PHE A 241 2.21 5.24 -15.72
N LEU A 242 1.49 6.00 -14.88
CA LEU A 242 0.74 7.16 -15.36
C LEU A 242 1.68 8.19 -16.02
N ILE A 243 2.79 8.49 -15.35
CA ILE A 243 3.76 9.48 -15.83
C ILE A 243 4.52 8.97 -17.03
N ASP A 244 4.97 7.71 -17.01
CA ASP A 244 5.74 7.12 -18.10
C ASP A 244 4.90 6.95 -19.37
N ILE A 245 3.61 6.63 -19.26
CA ILE A 245 2.67 6.58 -20.40
C ILE A 245 2.46 7.99 -20.96
N LEU A 246 2.25 9.01 -20.12
CA LEU A 246 2.12 10.39 -20.60
C LEU A 246 3.39 10.87 -21.31
N TYR A 247 4.55 10.59 -20.71
CA TYR A 247 5.84 10.90 -21.33
C TYR A 247 6.02 10.20 -22.68
N ALA A 248 5.65 8.91 -22.76
CA ALA A 248 5.71 8.16 -24.01
C ALA A 248 4.82 8.76 -25.09
N ILE A 249 3.57 9.09 -24.75
CA ILE A 249 2.64 9.73 -25.70
C ILE A 249 3.21 11.04 -26.23
N LEU A 250 3.68 11.93 -25.33
CA LEU A 250 4.28 13.20 -25.73
C LEU A 250 5.51 13.01 -26.62
N THR A 251 6.38 12.08 -26.25
CA THR A 251 7.60 11.76 -27.02
C THR A 251 7.26 11.20 -28.40
N ILE A 252 6.31 10.27 -28.49
CA ILE A 252 5.86 9.71 -29.77
C ILE A 252 5.30 10.80 -30.67
N VAL A 253 4.40 11.63 -30.17
CA VAL A 253 3.79 12.72 -30.96
C VAL A 253 4.86 13.69 -31.44
N SER A 254 5.71 14.18 -30.54
CA SER A 254 6.71 15.22 -30.87
C SER A 254 7.77 14.71 -31.84
N PHE A 255 8.36 13.56 -31.58
CA PHE A 255 9.46 13.04 -32.41
C PHE A 255 8.97 12.34 -33.67
N SER A 256 7.76 11.77 -33.73
CA SER A 256 7.17 11.30 -34.98
C SER A 256 6.86 12.47 -35.96
N ALA A 257 6.46 13.64 -35.41
CA ALA A 257 6.31 14.83 -36.23
C ALA A 257 7.64 15.26 -36.87
N ILE A 258 8.75 15.20 -36.12
CA ILE A 258 10.10 15.47 -36.66
C ILE A 258 10.46 14.45 -37.73
N LEU A 259 10.30 13.15 -37.50
CA LEU A 259 10.59 12.11 -38.46
C LEU A 259 9.75 12.26 -39.74
N TYR A 260 8.47 12.57 -39.58
CA TYR A 260 7.57 12.78 -40.72
C TYR A 260 7.97 13.99 -41.56
N SER A 261 8.49 15.05 -40.94
CA SER A 261 9.02 16.23 -41.66
C SER A 261 10.30 15.93 -42.42
N ILE A 262 11.11 14.95 -41.98
CA ILE A 262 12.33 14.51 -42.71
C ILE A 262 11.98 13.53 -43.82
N SER A 263 11.22 12.49 -43.50
CA SER A 263 10.82 11.47 -44.51
C SER A 263 9.61 10.67 -44.02
N LYS A 264 8.56 10.62 -44.84
CA LYS A 264 7.37 9.78 -44.62
C LYS A 264 7.74 8.28 -44.57
N THR A 265 8.67 7.87 -45.43
CA THR A 265 9.14 6.47 -45.53
C THR A 265 9.88 6.07 -44.24
N LEU A 266 10.68 6.98 -43.68
CA LEU A 266 11.38 6.74 -42.39
C LEU A 266 10.40 6.53 -41.25
N THR A 267 9.35 7.34 -41.19
CA THR A 267 8.31 7.21 -40.16
C THR A 267 7.58 5.86 -40.25
N LEU A 268 7.25 5.42 -41.47
CA LEU A 268 6.63 4.11 -41.67
C LEU A 268 7.59 2.96 -41.29
N GLY A 269 8.87 3.08 -41.66
CA GLY A 269 9.92 2.12 -41.31
C GLY A 269 10.08 1.97 -39.80
N LEU A 270 10.02 3.08 -39.07
CA LEU A 270 10.02 3.06 -37.60
C LEU A 270 8.83 2.27 -37.03
N ILE A 271 7.61 2.55 -37.49
CA ILE A 271 6.40 1.89 -37.00
C ILE A 271 6.51 0.37 -37.22
N ILE A 272 6.94 -0.06 -38.39
CA ILE A 272 7.13 -1.49 -38.73
C ILE A 272 8.21 -2.11 -37.82
N TYR A 273 9.35 -1.46 -37.68
CA TYR A 273 10.47 -1.92 -36.87
C TYR A 273 10.04 -2.12 -35.38
N VAL A 274 9.38 -1.13 -34.81
CA VAL A 274 8.92 -1.18 -33.42
C VAL A 274 7.83 -2.22 -33.23
N PHE A 275 6.89 -2.35 -34.19
CA PHE A 275 5.84 -3.35 -34.12
C PHE A 275 6.41 -4.78 -34.04
N ILE A 276 7.37 -5.09 -34.92
CA ILE A 276 8.05 -6.40 -34.96
C ILE A 276 8.80 -6.65 -33.66
N GLY A 277 9.58 -5.67 -33.17
CA GLY A 277 10.36 -5.80 -31.97
C GLY A 277 9.47 -5.98 -30.71
N THR A 278 8.39 -5.19 -30.60
CA THR A 278 7.43 -5.31 -29.52
C THR A 278 6.73 -6.67 -29.53
N TRP A 279 6.36 -7.19 -30.69
CA TRP A 279 5.75 -8.51 -30.79
C TRP A 279 6.69 -9.62 -30.31
N ILE A 280 7.95 -9.61 -30.75
CA ILE A 280 8.97 -10.59 -30.30
C ILE A 280 9.20 -10.47 -28.79
N ALA A 281 9.30 -9.24 -28.27
CA ALA A 281 9.47 -8.99 -26.84
C ALA A 281 8.29 -9.50 -26.00
N ILE A 282 7.04 -9.37 -26.46
CA ILE A 282 5.87 -9.92 -25.77
C ILE A 282 5.90 -11.45 -25.76
N LEU A 283 6.29 -12.09 -26.87
CA LEU A 283 6.39 -13.54 -26.95
C LEU A 283 7.43 -14.12 -25.98
N THR A 284 8.62 -13.48 -25.91
CA THR A 284 9.70 -13.89 -25.01
C THR A 284 9.37 -13.54 -23.55
N GLY A 285 8.82 -12.36 -23.29
CA GLY A 285 8.48 -11.87 -21.95
C GLY A 285 7.42 -12.69 -21.23
N LYS A 286 6.42 -13.23 -21.94
CA LYS A 286 5.37 -14.08 -21.34
C LYS A 286 5.94 -15.28 -20.56
N LYS A 287 7.01 -15.87 -21.02
CA LYS A 287 7.62 -17.03 -20.35
C LYS A 287 8.39 -16.62 -19.10
N MET A 288 9.02 -15.46 -19.15
CA MET A 288 9.76 -14.90 -18.01
C MET A 288 8.86 -14.57 -16.82
N ILE A 289 7.66 -14.03 -17.07
CA ILE A 289 6.68 -13.72 -16.00
C ILE A 289 6.43 -14.94 -15.11
N ARG A 290 6.24 -16.11 -15.72
CA ARG A 290 5.99 -17.35 -14.97
C ARG A 290 7.21 -17.78 -14.15
N ILE A 291 8.40 -17.74 -14.75
CA ILE A 291 9.65 -18.13 -14.07
C ILE A 291 9.91 -17.19 -12.90
N TYR A 292 9.69 -15.88 -13.06
CA TYR A 292 9.86 -14.88 -12.02
C TYR A 292 8.86 -15.06 -10.87
N TYR A 293 7.60 -15.35 -11.18
CA TYR A 293 6.60 -15.67 -10.15
C TYR A 293 6.99 -16.90 -9.34
N ASP A 294 7.44 -17.98 -10.01
CA ASP A 294 7.91 -19.18 -9.33
C ASP A 294 9.15 -18.89 -8.47
N GLN A 295 10.06 -17.98 -8.91
CA GLN A 295 11.22 -17.54 -8.12
C GLN A 295 10.78 -16.88 -6.82
N LEU A 296 9.88 -15.91 -6.88
CA LEU A 296 9.40 -15.20 -5.68
C LEU A 296 8.75 -16.17 -4.67
N ARG A 297 8.00 -17.17 -5.17
CA ARG A 297 7.39 -18.19 -4.31
C ARG A 297 8.45 -19.08 -3.64
N LEU A 298 9.43 -19.56 -4.39
CA LEU A 298 10.47 -20.43 -3.88
C LEU A 298 11.39 -19.71 -2.87
N GLU A 299 11.70 -18.44 -3.11
CA GLU A 299 12.43 -17.60 -2.16
C GLU A 299 11.62 -17.37 -0.87
N ALA A 300 10.31 -17.13 -0.98
CA ALA A 300 9.44 -17.03 0.18
C ALA A 300 9.40 -18.33 0.99
N ASP A 301 9.30 -19.49 0.32
CA ASP A 301 9.34 -20.81 0.96
C ASP A 301 10.67 -21.07 1.69
N PHE A 302 11.79 -20.65 1.08
CA PHE A 302 13.11 -20.74 1.70
C PHE A 302 13.21 -19.84 2.93
N ARG A 303 12.84 -18.57 2.83
CA ARG A 303 12.82 -17.64 3.95
C ARG A 303 11.92 -18.13 5.08
N TYR A 304 10.72 -18.62 4.76
CA TYR A 304 9.80 -19.18 5.76
C TYR A 304 10.43 -20.35 6.52
N SER A 305 11.20 -21.22 5.85
CA SER A 305 11.88 -22.32 6.56
C SER A 305 12.90 -21.84 7.59
N LEU A 306 13.62 -20.74 7.30
CA LEU A 306 14.56 -20.15 8.26
C LEU A 306 13.85 -19.49 9.44
N VAL A 307 12.73 -18.79 9.17
CA VAL A 307 11.87 -18.21 10.21
C VAL A 307 11.34 -19.31 11.13
N HIS A 308 10.87 -20.43 10.55
CA HIS A 308 10.38 -21.56 11.31
C HIS A 308 11.45 -22.17 12.25
N VAL A 309 12.70 -22.30 11.77
CA VAL A 309 13.82 -22.73 12.61
C VAL A 309 14.07 -21.74 13.75
N ARG A 310 14.07 -20.45 13.46
CA ARG A 310 14.28 -19.42 14.48
C ARG A 310 13.21 -19.44 15.56
N ASP A 311 11.95 -19.56 15.16
CA ASP A 311 10.80 -19.49 16.07
C ASP A 311 10.66 -20.77 16.92
N ASN A 312 11.26 -21.90 16.48
CA ASN A 312 11.27 -23.17 17.20
C ASN A 312 12.67 -23.60 17.66
N SER A 313 13.61 -22.65 17.79
CA SER A 313 15.03 -22.93 18.06
C SER A 313 15.26 -23.77 19.29
N GLU A 314 14.57 -23.50 20.41
CA GLU A 314 14.66 -24.25 21.65
C GLU A 314 14.19 -25.70 21.48
N SER A 315 13.05 -25.92 20.84
CA SER A 315 12.51 -27.25 20.58
C SER A 315 13.46 -28.08 19.68
N ILE A 316 13.99 -27.45 18.63
CA ILE A 316 14.96 -28.09 17.72
C ILE A 316 16.21 -28.51 18.47
N ALA A 317 16.73 -27.63 19.35
CA ALA A 317 17.89 -27.92 20.17
C ALA A 317 17.64 -29.08 21.15
N PHE A 318 16.50 -29.11 21.82
CA PHE A 318 16.11 -30.21 22.71
C PHE A 318 15.98 -31.56 22.01
N TYR A 319 15.39 -31.56 20.80
CA TYR A 319 15.25 -32.80 19.98
C TYR A 319 16.52 -33.15 19.20
N ARG A 320 17.56 -32.32 19.22
CA ARG A 320 18.81 -32.47 18.42
C ARG A 320 18.51 -32.65 16.95
N GLY A 321 17.56 -31.83 16.45
CA GLY A 321 16.99 -31.93 15.11
C GLY A 321 17.79 -31.23 14.01
N GLU A 322 18.97 -30.66 14.30
CA GLU A 322 19.72 -29.76 13.42
C GLU A 322 19.99 -30.34 12.04
N LYS A 323 20.42 -31.62 11.97
CA LYS A 323 20.71 -32.31 10.69
C LYS A 323 19.50 -32.38 9.78
N LYS A 324 18.32 -32.62 10.36
CA LYS A 324 17.06 -32.71 9.60
C LYS A 324 16.64 -31.34 9.10
N GLU A 325 16.72 -30.33 9.95
CA GLU A 325 16.36 -28.96 9.58
C GLU A 325 17.31 -28.38 8.53
N VAL A 326 18.62 -28.60 8.65
CA VAL A 326 19.59 -28.21 7.61
C VAL A 326 19.21 -28.81 6.25
N ASN A 327 18.90 -30.13 6.21
CA ASN A 327 18.51 -30.77 4.96
C ASN A 327 17.22 -30.20 4.37
N ASN A 328 16.24 -29.87 5.21
CA ASN A 328 14.98 -29.26 4.80
C ASN A 328 15.20 -27.85 4.20
N VAL A 329 16.00 -27.03 4.87
CA VAL A 329 16.36 -25.68 4.43
C VAL A 329 17.16 -25.72 3.13
N LEU A 330 18.20 -26.56 3.05
CA LEU A 330 19.00 -26.74 1.83
C LEU A 330 18.16 -27.24 0.64
N LYS A 331 17.21 -28.15 0.85
CA LYS A 331 16.32 -28.61 -0.22
C LYS A 331 15.50 -27.45 -0.80
N ARG A 332 14.99 -26.55 0.05
CA ARG A 332 14.23 -25.37 -0.41
C ARG A 332 15.12 -24.39 -1.14
N LEU A 333 16.33 -24.14 -0.62
CA LEU A 333 17.34 -23.34 -1.30
C LEU A 333 17.65 -23.90 -2.70
N PHE A 334 17.93 -25.22 -2.81
CA PHE A 334 18.22 -25.86 -4.09
C PHE A 334 17.07 -25.71 -5.11
N ASN A 335 15.83 -25.78 -4.66
CA ASN A 335 14.68 -25.55 -5.53
C ASN A 335 14.64 -24.10 -6.04
N ALA A 336 14.94 -23.13 -5.19
CA ALA A 336 15.04 -21.72 -5.57
C ALA A 336 16.18 -21.48 -6.55
N LEU A 337 17.37 -22.02 -6.30
CA LEU A 337 18.54 -21.91 -7.18
C LEU A 337 18.31 -22.55 -8.55
N LYS A 338 17.67 -23.73 -8.60
CA LYS A 338 17.34 -24.38 -9.86
C LYS A 338 16.40 -23.54 -10.74
N ASN A 339 15.43 -22.86 -10.13
CA ASN A 339 14.56 -21.95 -10.88
C ASN A 339 15.30 -20.65 -11.24
N PHE A 340 16.24 -20.20 -10.39
CA PHE A 340 17.09 -19.05 -10.65
C PHE A 340 17.99 -19.27 -11.87
N ASP A 341 18.52 -20.49 -12.06
CA ASP A 341 19.28 -20.84 -13.26
C ASP A 341 18.43 -20.70 -14.53
N LEU A 342 17.15 -21.11 -14.48
CA LEU A 342 16.21 -20.87 -15.60
C LEU A 342 15.97 -19.38 -15.84
N LEU A 343 15.86 -18.59 -14.76
CA LEU A 343 15.69 -17.16 -14.83
C LEU A 343 16.91 -16.51 -15.50
N ILE A 344 18.13 -16.89 -15.12
CA ILE A 344 19.39 -16.40 -15.73
C ILE A 344 19.39 -16.67 -17.24
N ILE A 345 19.07 -17.89 -17.64
CA ILE A 345 19.03 -18.26 -19.07
C ILE A 345 18.05 -17.38 -19.85
N TRP A 346 16.83 -17.24 -19.34
CA TRP A 346 15.80 -16.42 -20.01
C TRP A 346 16.11 -14.94 -20.00
N GLN A 347 16.67 -14.42 -18.90
CA GLN A 347 17.15 -13.05 -18.81
C GLN A 347 18.24 -12.82 -19.86
N SER A 348 19.23 -13.71 -19.97
CA SER A 348 20.29 -13.59 -20.96
C SER A 348 19.79 -13.61 -22.41
N ILE A 349 18.74 -14.39 -22.71
CA ILE A 349 18.09 -14.39 -24.04
C ILE A 349 17.41 -13.05 -24.30
N ILE A 350 16.71 -12.50 -23.31
CA ILE A 350 16.04 -11.20 -23.44
C ILE A 350 17.07 -10.08 -23.59
N ASP A 351 18.14 -10.09 -22.79
CA ASP A 351 19.22 -9.10 -22.85
C ASP A 351 19.93 -9.14 -24.22
N LEU A 352 20.21 -10.35 -24.73
CA LEU A 352 20.77 -10.51 -26.09
C LEU A 352 19.83 -9.93 -27.16
N PHE A 353 18.54 -10.24 -27.07
CA PHE A 353 17.55 -9.69 -27.99
C PHE A 353 17.49 -8.16 -27.89
N GLN A 354 17.42 -7.60 -26.70
CA GLN A 354 17.38 -6.15 -26.47
C GLN A 354 18.64 -5.47 -26.99
N PHE A 355 19.81 -6.05 -26.73
CA PHE A 355 21.08 -5.55 -27.24
C PHE A 355 21.13 -5.53 -28.77
N MET A 356 20.77 -6.62 -29.42
CA MET A 356 20.69 -6.70 -30.89
C MET A 356 19.67 -5.70 -31.43
N TYR A 357 18.47 -5.69 -30.86
CA TYR A 357 17.37 -4.85 -31.29
C TYR A 357 17.70 -3.36 -31.17
N SER A 358 18.31 -2.92 -30.07
CA SER A 358 18.71 -1.52 -29.90
C SER A 358 19.87 -1.09 -30.81
N ASN A 359 20.84 -1.97 -31.08
CA ASN A 359 21.96 -1.64 -31.94
C ASN A 359 21.62 -1.73 -33.43
N LEU A 360 20.80 -2.69 -33.84
CA LEU A 360 20.33 -2.81 -35.22
C LEU A 360 19.40 -1.66 -35.63
N MET A 361 18.86 -0.90 -34.70
CA MET A 361 18.00 0.25 -34.94
C MET A 361 18.64 1.31 -35.82
N ARG A 362 19.97 1.42 -35.84
CA ARG A 362 20.70 2.35 -36.73
C ARG A 362 20.56 2.01 -38.19
N PHE A 363 20.44 0.74 -38.57
CA PHE A 363 20.36 0.30 -39.96
C PHE A 363 19.18 0.91 -40.73
N PRO A 364 17.91 0.79 -40.28
CA PRO A 364 16.80 1.40 -41.01
C PRO A 364 16.96 2.93 -41.15
N VAL A 365 17.51 3.62 -40.14
CA VAL A 365 17.75 5.07 -40.23
C VAL A 365 18.74 5.37 -41.35
N TYR A 366 19.91 4.73 -41.34
CA TYR A 366 20.92 4.99 -42.39
C TYR A 366 20.45 4.56 -43.78
N ILE A 367 19.81 3.40 -43.94
CA ILE A 367 19.30 2.92 -45.22
C ILE A 367 18.28 3.90 -45.82
N LEU A 368 17.43 4.52 -45.00
CA LEU A 368 16.36 5.39 -45.49
C LEU A 368 16.77 6.87 -45.58
N VAL A 369 17.75 7.32 -44.80
CA VAL A 369 18.14 8.74 -44.72
C VAL A 369 19.38 9.04 -45.58
N ALA A 370 20.36 8.11 -45.68
CA ALA A 370 21.58 8.35 -46.43
C ALA A 370 21.34 8.65 -47.95
N PRO A 371 20.40 7.98 -48.66
CA PRO A 371 20.07 8.35 -50.02
C PRO A 371 19.64 9.81 -50.20
N LEU A 372 18.84 10.34 -49.24
CA LEU A 372 18.38 11.73 -49.26
C LEU A 372 19.55 12.71 -49.05
N TYR A 373 20.53 12.33 -48.24
CA TYR A 373 21.73 13.13 -48.05
C TYR A 373 22.61 13.12 -49.28
N PHE A 374 22.84 11.95 -49.92
CA PHE A 374 23.60 11.86 -51.18
C PHE A 374 22.92 12.59 -52.35
N ALA A 375 21.57 12.63 -52.34
CA ALA A 375 20.79 13.42 -53.31
C ALA A 375 20.82 14.93 -52.99
N LYS A 376 21.48 15.37 -51.88
CA LYS A 376 21.52 16.76 -51.40
C LYS A 376 20.15 17.34 -51.02
N GLU A 377 19.18 16.50 -50.66
CA GLU A 377 17.85 16.93 -50.23
C GLU A 377 17.84 17.34 -48.78
N ILE A 378 18.79 16.83 -47.96
CA ILE A 378 18.91 17.10 -46.56
C ILE A 378 20.35 17.41 -46.12
N ASP A 379 20.52 18.15 -45.00
CA ASP A 379 21.81 18.45 -44.43
C ASP A 379 22.38 17.24 -43.63
N PHE A 380 23.71 17.23 -43.42
CA PHE A 380 24.39 16.18 -42.68
C PHE A 380 23.82 15.99 -41.24
N GLY A 381 23.60 17.09 -40.49
CA GLY A 381 23.05 17.04 -39.17
C GLY A 381 21.61 16.49 -39.10
N THR A 382 20.88 16.50 -40.23
CA THR A 382 19.55 15.86 -40.30
C THR A 382 19.62 14.34 -40.08
N ILE A 383 20.76 13.70 -40.43
CA ILE A 383 20.97 12.27 -40.15
C ILE A 383 21.02 12.03 -38.67
N THR A 384 21.76 12.86 -37.92
CA THR A 384 21.81 12.79 -36.44
C THR A 384 20.45 13.07 -35.82
N GLN A 385 19.74 14.11 -36.28
CA GLN A 385 18.40 14.43 -35.82
C GLN A 385 17.42 13.26 -36.05
N ALA A 386 17.45 12.66 -37.23
CA ALA A 386 16.63 11.51 -37.55
C ALA A 386 16.92 10.31 -36.62
N TRP A 387 18.21 10.06 -36.34
CA TRP A 387 18.61 9.01 -35.42
C TRP A 387 18.13 9.29 -33.97
N ILE A 388 18.31 10.51 -33.45
CA ILE A 388 17.83 10.92 -32.13
C ILE A 388 16.31 10.76 -32.06
N ALA A 389 15.57 11.25 -33.05
CA ALA A 389 14.13 11.16 -33.09
C ALA A 389 13.64 9.70 -33.14
N PHE A 390 14.28 8.86 -33.95
CA PHE A 390 13.98 7.44 -34.03
C PHE A 390 14.23 6.74 -32.69
N PHE A 391 15.37 7.05 -32.03
CA PHE A 391 15.72 6.50 -30.71
C PHE A 391 14.72 6.89 -29.64
N GLN A 392 14.27 8.13 -29.61
CA GLN A 392 13.28 8.61 -28.64
C GLN A 392 11.92 7.92 -28.81
N VAL A 393 11.43 7.80 -30.05
CA VAL A 393 10.16 7.10 -30.32
C VAL A 393 10.29 5.60 -30.02
N PHE A 394 11.41 5.00 -30.38
CA PHE A 394 11.73 3.62 -30.05
C PHE A 394 11.70 3.38 -28.54
N GLY A 395 12.37 4.20 -27.74
CA GLY A 395 12.38 4.13 -26.28
C GLY A 395 10.99 4.26 -25.69
N ALA A 396 10.20 5.21 -26.19
CA ALA A 396 8.82 5.44 -25.75
C ALA A 396 7.89 4.25 -26.04
N LEU A 397 8.00 3.63 -27.22
CA LEU A 397 7.20 2.46 -27.57
C LEU A 397 7.67 1.18 -26.86
N SER A 398 8.94 1.10 -26.49
CA SER A 398 9.51 -0.03 -25.75
C SER A 398 9.19 -0.02 -24.25
N ILE A 399 8.51 1.00 -23.73
CA ILE A 399 8.13 1.10 -22.31
C ILE A 399 7.35 -0.13 -21.84
N VAL A 400 6.40 -0.63 -22.65
CA VAL A 400 5.59 -1.80 -22.30
C VAL A 400 6.45 -3.05 -22.13
N THR A 401 7.45 -3.24 -23.00
CA THR A 401 8.34 -4.41 -22.96
C THR A 401 9.29 -4.37 -21.77
N ASN A 402 9.78 -3.19 -21.43
CA ASN A 402 10.69 -2.99 -20.31
C ASN A 402 9.98 -3.08 -18.93
N GLN A 403 8.66 -2.95 -18.91
CA GLN A 403 7.85 -2.92 -17.69
C GLN A 403 7.02 -4.20 -17.47
N ILE A 404 7.20 -5.27 -18.27
CA ILE A 404 6.38 -6.50 -18.17
C ILE A 404 6.41 -7.11 -16.77
N GLU A 405 7.56 -7.14 -16.12
CA GLU A 405 7.74 -7.64 -14.77
C GLU A 405 6.97 -6.78 -13.75
N ASN A 406 7.14 -5.45 -13.83
CA ASN A 406 6.43 -4.52 -12.97
C ASN A 406 4.91 -4.57 -13.17
N ILE A 407 4.44 -4.77 -14.41
CA ILE A 407 3.02 -4.92 -14.72
C ILE A 407 2.43 -6.15 -14.02
N SER A 408 3.14 -7.27 -14.00
CA SER A 408 2.66 -8.51 -13.37
C SER A 408 2.61 -8.41 -11.84
N SER A 409 3.65 -7.89 -11.22
CA SER A 409 3.69 -7.67 -9.77
C SER A 409 2.65 -6.62 -9.33
N PHE A 410 2.43 -5.61 -10.16
CA PHE A 410 1.42 -4.57 -9.95
C PHE A 410 0.00 -5.13 -10.01
N ALA A 411 -0.31 -5.97 -11.01
CA ALA A 411 -1.62 -6.63 -11.09
C ALA A 411 -1.92 -7.47 -9.85
N ALA A 412 -0.91 -8.20 -9.34
CA ALA A 412 -1.03 -8.95 -8.09
C ALA A 412 -1.30 -8.03 -6.88
N SER A 413 -0.60 -6.90 -6.77
CA SER A 413 -0.83 -5.93 -5.68
C SER A 413 -2.22 -5.30 -5.77
N ILE A 414 -2.71 -4.95 -6.96
CA ILE A 414 -4.07 -4.44 -7.17
C ILE A 414 -5.11 -5.47 -6.71
N PHE A 415 -4.92 -6.73 -7.06
CA PHE A 415 -5.85 -7.80 -6.70
C PHE A 415 -5.93 -7.97 -5.18
N ARG A 416 -4.77 -8.09 -4.51
CA ARG A 416 -4.69 -8.25 -3.06
C ARG A 416 -5.25 -7.05 -2.31
N LEU A 417 -4.82 -5.84 -2.68
CA LEU A 417 -5.28 -4.61 -2.04
C LEU A 417 -6.77 -4.34 -2.31
N GLY A 418 -7.25 -4.70 -3.52
CA GLY A 418 -8.67 -4.64 -3.88
C GLY A 418 -9.52 -5.57 -3.04
N ASN A 419 -9.13 -6.84 -2.87
CA ASN A 419 -9.81 -7.78 -1.99
C ASN A 419 -9.87 -7.26 -0.55
N PHE A 420 -8.74 -6.77 -0.05
CA PHE A 420 -8.68 -6.20 1.30
C PHE A 420 -9.60 -4.99 1.45
N ASN A 421 -9.63 -4.10 0.47
CA ASN A 421 -10.53 -2.93 0.43
C ASN A 421 -12.02 -3.34 0.41
N GLU A 422 -12.38 -4.36 -0.38
CA GLU A 422 -13.74 -4.90 -0.45
C GLU A 422 -14.18 -5.50 0.89
N MET A 423 -13.30 -6.25 1.56
CA MET A 423 -13.62 -6.83 2.87
C MET A 423 -13.79 -5.77 3.96
N LEU A 424 -12.90 -4.76 4.00
CA LEU A 424 -13.05 -3.63 4.92
C LEU A 424 -14.36 -2.84 4.70
N ASN A 425 -14.96 -2.91 3.51
CA ASN A 425 -16.26 -2.31 3.23
C ASN A 425 -17.44 -3.21 3.62
N LYS A 426 -17.29 -4.55 3.54
CA LYS A 426 -18.36 -5.51 3.87
C LYS A 426 -18.61 -5.65 5.37
N ILE A 427 -17.57 -5.59 6.19
CA ILE A 427 -17.67 -5.81 7.64
C ILE A 427 -18.74 -4.92 8.31
N PRO A 428 -18.82 -3.59 8.04
CA PRO A 428 -19.87 -2.75 8.63
C PRO A 428 -21.31 -3.14 8.24
N ASP A 429 -21.49 -3.75 7.07
CA ASP A 429 -22.81 -4.18 6.60
C ASP A 429 -23.21 -5.54 7.18
N GLU A 430 -22.24 -6.44 7.39
CA GLU A 430 -22.47 -7.73 8.05
C GLU A 430 -22.77 -7.59 9.54
N GLU A 431 -22.34 -6.52 10.19
CA GLU A 431 -22.75 -6.19 11.56
C GLU A 431 -24.26 -5.94 11.73
N LYS A 432 -25.00 -5.74 10.65
CA LYS A 432 -26.45 -5.46 10.66
C LYS A 432 -27.31 -6.71 10.42
N THR A 433 -26.75 -7.92 10.30
CA THR A 433 -27.52 -9.12 9.95
C THR A 433 -28.22 -9.78 11.15
N ASN A 434 -29.38 -10.44 10.88
CA ASN A 434 -30.40 -10.87 11.84
C ASN A 434 -30.07 -12.07 12.77
N ASN A 435 -28.87 -12.64 12.76
CA ASN A 435 -28.54 -13.82 13.57
C ASN A 435 -27.50 -13.51 14.64
N ARG A 436 -27.77 -12.46 15.47
CA ARG A 436 -26.82 -11.92 16.43
C ARG A 436 -27.41 -11.79 17.82
N ILE A 437 -26.53 -11.93 18.81
CA ILE A 437 -26.82 -11.63 20.21
C ILE A 437 -27.20 -10.16 20.32
N ASN A 438 -28.33 -9.85 20.97
CA ASN A 438 -28.77 -8.50 21.27
C ASN A 438 -28.00 -7.95 22.49
N TYR A 439 -27.44 -6.74 22.38
CA TYR A 439 -26.71 -6.10 23.47
C TYR A 439 -27.44 -4.86 23.97
N LEU A 440 -27.72 -4.82 25.27
CA LEU A 440 -28.27 -3.66 25.96
C LEU A 440 -27.23 -3.06 26.92
N ILE A 441 -27.20 -1.74 27.02
CA ILE A 441 -26.33 -1.05 27.96
C ILE A 441 -26.99 -1.03 29.33
N SER A 442 -26.30 -1.59 30.33
CA SER A 442 -26.72 -1.67 31.72
C SER A 442 -25.53 -1.44 32.66
N ASN A 443 -25.77 -1.23 33.93
CA ASN A 443 -24.70 -1.17 34.92
C ASN A 443 -24.20 -2.57 35.37
N ASN A 444 -25.04 -3.59 35.26
CA ASN A 444 -24.75 -4.96 35.63
C ASN A 444 -24.74 -5.87 34.43
N VAL A 445 -24.20 -7.08 34.55
CA VAL A 445 -24.29 -8.11 33.50
C VAL A 445 -25.53 -8.99 33.77
N SER A 446 -26.40 -9.08 32.76
CA SER A 446 -27.54 -9.99 32.74
C SER A 446 -27.54 -10.69 31.39
N VAL A 447 -27.83 -11.96 31.40
CA VAL A 447 -27.87 -12.85 30.24
C VAL A 447 -29.22 -13.52 30.16
N ASP A 448 -29.98 -13.34 29.09
CA ASP A 448 -31.29 -13.95 28.89
C ASP A 448 -31.32 -14.81 27.65
N LYS A 449 -31.64 -16.10 27.80
CA LYS A 449 -31.79 -17.14 26.77
C LYS A 449 -30.64 -17.11 25.73
N LEU A 450 -29.42 -16.94 26.22
CA LEU A 450 -28.24 -16.85 25.38
C LEU A 450 -27.89 -18.19 24.78
N SER A 451 -27.82 -18.24 23.45
CA SER A 451 -27.30 -19.39 22.71
C SER A 451 -26.17 -18.91 21.83
N VAL A 452 -24.97 -19.46 22.04
CA VAL A 452 -23.73 -19.08 21.34
C VAL A 452 -23.41 -20.11 20.28
N THR A 453 -23.14 -19.67 19.03
CA THR A 453 -22.77 -20.56 17.91
C THR A 453 -21.32 -20.36 17.49
N THR A 454 -20.73 -21.40 16.86
CA THR A 454 -19.41 -21.27 16.25
C THR A 454 -19.49 -20.50 14.92
N PRO A 455 -18.47 -19.72 14.56
CA PRO A 455 -18.41 -19.05 13.26
C PRO A 455 -18.46 -20.07 12.11
N GLY A 456 -19.29 -19.79 11.10
CA GLY A 456 -19.40 -20.64 9.90
C GLY A 456 -20.08 -21.99 10.09
N SER A 457 -20.63 -22.28 11.26
CA SER A 457 -21.42 -23.50 11.50
C SER A 457 -22.63 -23.22 12.41
N ASP A 458 -23.71 -23.97 12.23
CA ASP A 458 -24.92 -23.90 13.08
C ASP A 458 -24.76 -24.68 14.41
N LYS A 459 -23.54 -25.06 14.78
CA LYS A 459 -23.27 -25.80 16.02
C LYS A 459 -23.35 -24.86 17.21
N TYR A 460 -24.32 -25.12 18.10
CA TYR A 460 -24.42 -24.41 19.36
C TYR A 460 -23.35 -24.92 20.36
N LEU A 461 -22.58 -23.98 20.91
CA LEU A 461 -21.65 -24.22 22.02
C LEU A 461 -22.38 -24.16 23.36
N ILE A 462 -23.35 -23.25 23.47
CA ILE A 462 -24.16 -23.01 24.68
C ILE A 462 -25.60 -22.81 24.20
N LYS A 463 -26.58 -23.29 24.99
CA LYS A 463 -28.00 -23.21 24.68
C LYS A 463 -28.79 -22.61 25.85
N ASP A 464 -29.61 -21.62 25.54
CA ASP A 464 -30.61 -21.03 26.44
C ASP A 464 -30.11 -20.65 27.84
N LEU A 465 -28.85 -20.14 27.92
CA LEU A 465 -28.23 -19.74 29.17
C LEU A 465 -28.86 -18.45 29.69
N SER A 466 -29.30 -18.45 30.95
CA SER A 466 -29.82 -17.24 31.63
C SER A 466 -29.26 -17.13 33.06
N PHE A 467 -28.75 -15.93 33.39
CA PHE A 467 -28.30 -15.57 34.72
C PHE A 467 -28.17 -14.04 34.89
N ASP A 468 -28.20 -13.58 36.12
CA ASP A 468 -28.00 -12.17 36.51
C ASP A 468 -26.83 -12.03 37.48
N LEU A 469 -25.94 -11.06 37.21
CA LEU A 469 -24.82 -10.71 38.10
C LEU A 469 -25.05 -9.34 38.69
N ILE A 470 -25.85 -9.28 39.75
CA ILE A 470 -26.05 -8.05 40.55
C ILE A 470 -25.14 -8.14 41.78
N ASN A 471 -24.04 -7.37 41.77
CA ASN A 471 -23.03 -7.37 42.85
C ASN A 471 -22.49 -8.79 43.17
N GLN A 472 -22.38 -9.67 42.20
CA GLN A 472 -21.93 -11.04 42.36
C GLN A 472 -20.81 -11.37 41.37
N ASN A 473 -19.89 -12.23 41.80
CA ASN A 473 -18.79 -12.72 40.98
C ASN A 473 -19.07 -14.14 40.53
N LEU A 474 -18.84 -14.41 39.24
CA LEU A 474 -19.12 -15.67 38.59
C LEU A 474 -17.85 -16.45 38.26
N LEU A 475 -17.77 -17.71 38.69
CA LEU A 475 -16.74 -18.66 38.28
C LEU A 475 -17.31 -19.63 37.23
N ILE A 476 -16.71 -19.65 36.06
CA ILE A 476 -17.08 -20.56 34.98
C ILE A 476 -16.14 -21.76 34.98
N LYS A 477 -16.70 -22.95 35.06
CA LYS A 477 -16.01 -24.23 35.08
C LYS A 477 -16.45 -25.11 33.89
N GLY A 478 -15.73 -26.18 33.65
CA GLY A 478 -16.04 -27.19 32.62
C GLY A 478 -14.79 -27.69 31.93
N GLU A 479 -14.93 -28.75 31.16
CA GLU A 479 -13.84 -29.37 30.41
C GLU A 479 -13.26 -28.42 29.33
N SER A 480 -12.07 -28.76 28.82
CA SER A 480 -11.50 -28.00 27.69
C SER A 480 -12.38 -28.14 26.45
N GLY A 481 -12.58 -27.05 25.69
CA GLY A 481 -13.35 -27.05 24.45
C GLY A 481 -14.88 -26.96 24.59
N VAL A 482 -15.45 -26.82 25.80
CA VAL A 482 -16.91 -26.69 26.00
C VAL A 482 -17.47 -25.30 25.69
N GLY A 483 -16.63 -24.31 25.36
CA GLY A 483 -17.09 -22.97 25.00
C GLY A 483 -16.93 -21.90 26.08
N LYS A 484 -16.13 -22.14 27.14
CA LYS A 484 -15.89 -21.17 28.23
C LYS A 484 -15.39 -19.81 27.72
N SER A 485 -14.32 -19.81 26.95
CA SER A 485 -13.76 -18.56 26.39
C SER A 485 -14.70 -17.94 25.35
N SER A 486 -15.51 -18.74 24.62
CA SER A 486 -16.54 -18.20 23.71
C SER A 486 -17.65 -17.47 24.47
N LEU A 487 -18.06 -17.99 25.67
CA LEU A 487 -19.00 -17.30 26.53
C LEU A 487 -18.42 -15.97 27.04
N LEU A 488 -17.16 -15.97 27.51
CA LEU A 488 -16.52 -14.71 27.96
C LEU A 488 -16.44 -13.69 26.85
N ARG A 489 -16.12 -14.12 25.61
CA ARG A 489 -16.09 -13.26 24.43
C ARG A 489 -17.49 -12.74 24.07
N ALA A 490 -18.55 -13.56 24.24
CA ALA A 490 -19.92 -13.12 24.05
C ALA A 490 -20.32 -12.09 25.11
N ILE A 491 -20.05 -12.35 26.38
CA ILE A 491 -20.33 -11.39 27.48
C ILE A 491 -19.57 -10.07 27.26
N SER A 492 -18.31 -10.11 26.82
CA SER A 492 -17.54 -8.91 26.51
C SER A 492 -18.08 -8.13 25.30
N GLY A 493 -18.85 -8.76 24.42
CA GLY A 493 -19.35 -8.18 23.18
C GLY A 493 -18.36 -8.24 22.01
N ILE A 494 -17.33 -9.11 22.11
CA ILE A 494 -16.39 -9.38 21.01
C ILE A 494 -16.96 -10.46 20.07
N TRP A 495 -17.72 -11.40 20.60
CA TRP A 495 -18.36 -12.49 19.86
C TRP A 495 -19.86 -12.25 19.76
N THR A 496 -20.34 -11.98 18.55
CA THR A 496 -21.73 -11.57 18.31
C THR A 496 -22.61 -12.67 17.72
N MET A 497 -22.03 -13.84 17.39
CA MET A 497 -22.74 -14.93 16.73
C MET A 497 -23.57 -15.74 17.71
N GLY A 498 -24.90 -15.79 17.51
CA GLY A 498 -25.81 -16.51 18.39
C GLY A 498 -27.18 -15.86 18.47
N LYS A 499 -27.93 -16.20 19.53
CA LYS A 499 -29.28 -15.66 19.85
C LYS A 499 -29.37 -15.35 21.31
N GLY A 500 -30.35 -14.53 21.70
CA GLY A 500 -30.58 -14.10 23.08
C GLY A 500 -30.13 -12.69 23.33
N GLU A 501 -30.17 -12.28 24.60
CA GLU A 501 -29.89 -10.92 25.02
C GLU A 501 -28.83 -10.87 26.12
N ILE A 502 -27.90 -9.92 26.00
CA ILE A 502 -26.90 -9.61 27.02
C ILE A 502 -26.99 -8.13 27.37
N SER A 503 -27.39 -7.85 28.61
CA SER A 503 -27.28 -6.53 29.19
C SER A 503 -25.91 -6.41 29.89
N LYS A 504 -25.16 -5.36 29.63
CA LYS A 504 -23.80 -5.16 30.15
C LYS A 504 -23.40 -3.69 30.18
N PRO A 505 -22.36 -3.32 30.96
CA PRO A 505 -21.79 -1.98 30.87
C PRO A 505 -21.26 -1.64 29.47
N ASP A 506 -21.13 -0.34 29.22
CA ASP A 506 -20.42 0.11 28.01
C ASP A 506 -19.02 -0.53 27.91
N PHE A 507 -18.57 -0.76 26.71
CA PHE A 507 -17.30 -1.46 26.44
C PHE A 507 -16.10 -0.79 27.12
N SER A 508 -16.11 0.53 27.25
CA SER A 508 -15.08 1.31 27.93
C SER A 508 -14.97 1.00 29.46
N ASN A 509 -16.02 0.43 30.04
CA ASN A 509 -16.10 0.02 31.43
C ASN A 509 -15.89 -1.48 31.66
N ILE A 510 -15.51 -2.22 30.61
CA ILE A 510 -15.21 -3.66 30.67
C ILE A 510 -13.73 -3.85 30.39
N MET A 511 -13.05 -4.62 31.20
CA MET A 511 -11.67 -5.00 30.94
C MET A 511 -11.55 -6.53 30.82
N PHE A 512 -11.03 -7.00 29.67
CA PHE A 512 -10.81 -8.42 29.42
C PHE A 512 -9.32 -8.75 29.63
N LEU A 513 -9.06 -9.72 30.48
CA LEU A 513 -7.71 -10.24 30.74
C LEU A 513 -7.61 -11.67 30.20
N PRO A 514 -6.95 -11.88 29.05
CA PRO A 514 -6.78 -13.21 28.48
C PRO A 514 -5.73 -14.04 29.25
N GLN A 515 -5.67 -15.33 28.98
CA GLN A 515 -4.71 -16.25 29.57
C GLN A 515 -3.25 -15.78 29.40
N LYS A 516 -2.90 -15.26 28.21
CA LYS A 516 -1.63 -14.57 27.94
C LYS A 516 -1.92 -13.08 27.68
N PRO A 517 -1.59 -12.19 28.63
CA PRO A 517 -1.83 -10.76 28.48
C PRO A 517 -1.05 -10.17 27.31
N TYR A 518 -1.66 -9.23 26.63
CA TYR A 518 -1.02 -8.49 25.56
C TYR A 518 0.03 -7.52 26.11
N MET A 519 1.26 -7.61 25.60
CA MET A 519 2.34 -6.67 25.87
C MET A 519 2.50 -5.74 24.67
N ILE A 520 2.34 -4.43 24.88
CA ILE A 520 2.49 -3.43 23.83
C ILE A 520 3.96 -3.18 23.52
N LEU A 521 4.22 -2.65 22.33
CA LEU A 521 5.54 -2.15 21.96
C LEU A 521 5.68 -0.72 22.50
N GLY A 522 6.26 -0.57 23.69
CA GLY A 522 6.34 0.72 24.38
C GLY A 522 7.10 0.69 25.69
N THR A 523 6.97 1.77 26.46
CA THR A 523 7.60 1.91 27.77
C THR A 523 6.93 1.05 28.83
N LEU A 524 7.59 0.90 30.01
CA LEU A 524 6.97 0.21 31.15
C LEU A 524 5.71 0.95 31.63
N GLU A 525 5.72 2.28 31.61
CA GLU A 525 4.54 3.10 31.93
C GLU A 525 3.37 2.77 31.00
N GLU A 526 3.61 2.74 29.70
CA GLU A 526 2.59 2.38 28.70
C GLU A 526 2.06 0.95 28.90
N GLN A 527 2.94 -0.01 29.30
CA GLN A 527 2.49 -1.37 29.63
C GLN A 527 1.43 -1.37 30.74
N ILE A 528 1.61 -0.56 31.75
CA ILE A 528 0.75 -0.56 32.94
C ILE A 528 -0.51 0.28 32.72
N SER A 529 -0.37 1.41 32.02
CA SER A 529 -1.48 2.34 31.75
C SER A 529 -2.48 1.82 30.72
N TYR A 530 -2.09 0.85 29.88
CA TYR A 530 -2.94 0.31 28.82
C TYR A 530 -4.34 -0.12 29.31
N PRO A 531 -5.45 0.23 28.62
CA PRO A 531 -5.52 0.84 27.28
C PRO A 531 -5.44 2.38 27.25
N LYS A 532 -5.24 3.06 28.37
CA LYS A 532 -5.09 4.51 28.41
C LYS A 532 -3.72 4.96 27.92
N GLN A 533 -3.59 6.26 27.68
CA GLN A 533 -2.34 6.84 27.16
C GLN A 533 -1.35 7.11 28.29
N GLN A 534 -0.08 7.24 27.93
CA GLN A 534 0.99 7.65 28.83
C GLN A 534 0.66 9.03 29.43
N GLY A 535 0.92 9.18 30.74
CA GLY A 535 0.68 10.43 31.48
C GLY A 535 -0.75 10.59 32.06
N GLU A 536 -1.66 9.62 31.84
CA GLU A 536 -3.00 9.65 32.48
C GLU A 536 -3.00 9.27 33.94
N TYR A 537 -1.95 8.61 34.41
CA TYR A 537 -1.75 8.22 35.81
C TYR A 537 -0.48 8.83 36.37
N SER A 538 -0.51 9.20 37.66
CA SER A 538 0.68 9.67 38.35
C SER A 538 1.69 8.52 38.58
N PHE A 539 2.97 8.88 38.73
CA PHE A 539 4.00 7.91 39.05
C PHE A 539 3.70 7.11 40.32
N ASP A 540 3.13 7.77 41.35
CA ASP A 540 2.80 7.14 42.61
C ASP A 540 1.67 6.11 42.48
N GLU A 541 0.64 6.39 41.67
CA GLU A 541 -0.45 5.43 41.40
C GLU A 541 0.09 4.18 40.67
N ILE A 542 0.95 4.37 39.70
CA ILE A 542 1.60 3.28 38.98
C ILE A 542 2.47 2.44 39.89
N LYS A 543 3.29 3.09 40.70
CA LYS A 543 4.17 2.44 41.67
C LYS A 543 3.38 1.65 42.69
N GLU A 544 2.28 2.22 43.22
CA GLU A 544 1.38 1.55 44.19
C GLU A 544 0.75 0.29 43.55
N ALA A 545 0.25 0.39 42.31
CA ALA A 545 -0.36 -0.74 41.61
C ALA A 545 0.63 -1.89 41.39
N LEU A 546 1.88 -1.56 41.03
CA LEU A 546 2.94 -2.55 40.88
C LEU A 546 3.35 -3.18 42.21
N ASN A 547 3.47 -2.38 43.25
CA ASN A 547 3.85 -2.86 44.60
C ASN A 547 2.83 -3.86 45.16
N LYS A 548 1.53 -3.58 45.02
CA LYS A 548 0.45 -4.48 45.44
C LYS A 548 0.55 -5.89 44.82
N LEU A 549 1.17 -5.99 43.64
CA LEU A 549 1.33 -7.25 42.89
C LEU A 549 2.79 -7.78 42.88
N GLY A 550 3.68 -7.17 43.71
CA GLY A 550 5.06 -7.59 43.83
C GLY A 550 5.89 -7.38 42.53
N LEU A 551 5.59 -6.30 41.79
CA LEU A 551 6.27 -5.95 40.53
C LEU A 551 7.02 -4.60 40.63
N GLU A 552 7.14 -3.98 41.82
CA GLU A 552 7.82 -2.68 41.98
C GLU A 552 9.28 -2.72 41.51
N TYR A 553 9.97 -3.87 41.63
CA TYR A 553 11.34 -4.05 41.22
C TYR A 553 11.56 -3.74 39.71
N LEU A 554 10.51 -3.88 38.87
CA LEU A 554 10.59 -3.54 37.45
C LEU A 554 10.94 -2.07 37.19
N ILE A 555 10.50 -1.17 38.09
CA ILE A 555 10.86 0.25 38.02
C ILE A 555 12.34 0.43 38.35
N ASN A 556 12.84 -0.28 39.36
CA ASN A 556 14.22 -0.17 39.83
C ASN A 556 15.19 -0.78 38.80
N ASP A 557 14.87 -1.95 38.26
CA ASP A 557 15.75 -2.71 37.35
C ASP A 557 15.76 -2.19 35.92
N HIS A 558 14.65 -1.59 35.51
CA HIS A 558 14.49 -1.21 34.10
C HIS A 558 14.22 0.28 33.90
N GLY A 559 13.65 0.98 34.89
CA GLY A 559 13.15 2.35 34.76
C GLY A 559 11.79 2.41 34.07
N ILE A 560 10.94 3.36 34.51
CA ILE A 560 9.55 3.47 34.05
C ILE A 560 9.42 3.84 32.55
N ASN A 561 10.36 4.64 32.04
CA ASN A 561 10.38 5.14 30.67
C ASN A 561 11.19 4.23 29.70
N SER A 562 11.65 3.07 30.15
CA SER A 562 12.42 2.16 29.29
C SER A 562 11.53 1.45 28.29
N THR A 563 11.90 1.53 27.02
CA THR A 563 11.24 0.80 25.91
C THR A 563 11.97 -0.51 25.68
N LYS A 564 11.29 -1.62 25.86
CA LYS A 564 11.85 -2.98 25.73
C LYS A 564 10.81 -3.94 25.12
N ASP A 565 11.25 -5.12 24.71
CA ASP A 565 10.35 -6.23 24.37
C ASP A 565 9.89 -6.95 25.65
N TRP A 566 8.88 -6.36 26.30
CA TRP A 566 8.35 -6.83 27.56
C TRP A 566 7.79 -8.25 27.50
N SER A 567 7.35 -8.70 26.32
CA SER A 567 6.84 -10.04 26.12
C SER A 567 7.91 -11.14 26.29
N ARG A 568 9.19 -10.78 26.07
CA ARG A 568 10.35 -11.66 26.21
C ARG A 568 11.06 -11.52 27.55
N ILE A 569 10.97 -10.34 28.15
CA ILE A 569 11.65 -10.04 29.44
C ILE A 569 10.84 -10.59 30.60
N LEU A 570 9.52 -10.39 30.58
CA LEU A 570 8.65 -10.81 31.64
C LEU A 570 8.26 -12.29 31.48
N SER A 571 8.39 -13.06 32.55
CA SER A 571 7.79 -14.40 32.64
C SER A 571 6.27 -14.32 32.47
N VAL A 572 5.63 -15.42 32.07
CA VAL A 572 4.17 -15.46 31.88
C VAL A 572 3.43 -15.06 33.16
N GLY A 573 3.93 -15.47 34.34
CA GLY A 573 3.36 -15.09 35.64
C GLY A 573 3.48 -13.58 35.94
N GLU A 574 4.60 -12.95 35.55
CA GLU A 574 4.76 -11.48 35.67
C GLU A 574 3.85 -10.74 34.72
N GLN A 575 3.70 -11.23 33.45
CA GLN A 575 2.73 -10.68 32.50
C GLN A 575 1.31 -10.76 33.04
N GLN A 576 0.92 -11.89 33.66
CA GLN A 576 -0.41 -12.03 34.31
C GLN A 576 -0.58 -11.05 35.45
N ARG A 577 0.39 -10.94 36.39
CA ARG A 577 0.36 -9.94 37.46
C ARG A 577 0.27 -8.52 36.96
N LEU A 578 1.00 -8.18 35.90
CA LEU A 578 0.91 -6.88 35.24
C LEU A 578 -0.49 -6.62 34.64
N GLY A 579 -1.13 -7.67 34.09
CA GLY A 579 -2.53 -7.61 33.68
C GLY A 579 -3.50 -7.24 34.81
N PHE A 580 -3.30 -7.80 35.99
CA PHE A 580 -4.06 -7.41 37.20
C PHE A 580 -3.73 -5.97 37.64
N ALA A 581 -2.48 -5.51 37.54
CA ALA A 581 -2.14 -4.12 37.80
C ALA A 581 -2.94 -3.16 36.91
N ARG A 582 -3.10 -3.49 35.63
CA ARG A 582 -3.95 -2.73 34.68
C ARG A 582 -5.40 -2.64 35.18
N ILE A 583 -5.98 -3.75 35.66
CA ILE A 583 -7.36 -3.76 36.17
C ILE A 583 -7.48 -2.86 37.39
N ILE A 584 -6.54 -2.98 38.33
CA ILE A 584 -6.55 -2.18 39.58
C ILE A 584 -6.43 -0.68 39.27
N LEU A 585 -5.61 -0.33 38.32
CA LEU A 585 -5.37 1.06 37.94
C LEU A 585 -6.55 1.66 37.15
N ASN A 586 -7.07 0.91 36.14
CA ASN A 586 -8.17 1.38 35.31
C ASN A 586 -9.54 1.35 35.97
N LYS A 587 -9.73 0.55 37.05
CA LYS A 587 -10.97 0.39 37.82
C LYS A 587 -12.22 0.21 36.94
N PRO A 588 -12.26 -0.82 36.08
CA PRO A 588 -13.43 -1.10 35.24
C PRO A 588 -14.63 -1.47 36.13
N LYS A 589 -15.87 -1.32 35.61
CA LYS A 589 -17.06 -1.83 36.32
C LYS A 589 -17.05 -3.35 36.36
N ILE A 590 -16.53 -4.00 35.32
CA ILE A 590 -16.45 -5.46 35.26
C ILE A 590 -15.10 -5.88 34.64
N ALA A 591 -14.46 -6.84 35.31
CA ALA A 591 -13.29 -7.56 34.78
C ALA A 591 -13.69 -8.96 34.30
N ILE A 592 -13.27 -9.32 33.09
CA ILE A 592 -13.47 -10.65 32.48
C ILE A 592 -12.10 -11.34 32.43
N LEU A 593 -11.97 -12.47 33.14
CA LEU A 593 -10.72 -13.17 33.39
C LEU A 593 -10.74 -14.56 32.75
N ASP A 594 -9.99 -14.73 31.63
CA ASP A 594 -9.91 -16.04 30.94
C ASP A 594 -8.60 -16.76 31.32
N GLU A 595 -8.68 -17.68 32.30
CA GLU A 595 -7.54 -18.44 32.85
C GLU A 595 -6.33 -17.55 33.21
N SER A 596 -6.57 -16.32 33.58
CA SER A 596 -5.56 -15.25 33.72
C SER A 596 -4.63 -15.41 34.93
N THR A 597 -4.81 -16.45 35.73
CA THR A 597 -3.95 -16.82 36.88
C THR A 597 -3.27 -18.19 36.68
N SER A 598 -3.39 -18.79 35.49
CA SER A 598 -2.88 -20.15 35.24
C SER A 598 -1.38 -20.33 35.46
N ALA A 599 -0.59 -19.27 35.27
CA ALA A 599 0.88 -19.26 35.45
C ALA A 599 1.29 -18.70 36.82
N LEU A 600 0.35 -18.35 37.70
CA LEU A 600 0.62 -17.88 39.07
C LEU A 600 0.70 -19.07 40.05
N ASP A 601 1.57 -18.94 41.03
CA ASP A 601 1.50 -19.77 42.23
C ASP A 601 0.27 -19.41 43.06
N GLU A 602 -0.09 -20.28 44.01
CA GLU A 602 -1.30 -20.13 44.83
C GLU A 602 -1.33 -18.83 45.63
N ARG A 603 -0.20 -18.39 46.15
CA ARG A 603 -0.07 -17.16 46.91
C ARG A 603 -0.33 -15.92 46.07
N ASN A 604 0.27 -15.84 44.90
CA ASN A 604 0.08 -14.73 43.96
C ASN A 604 -1.34 -14.72 43.38
N GLU A 605 -1.92 -15.88 43.10
CA GLU A 605 -3.32 -16.02 42.66
C GLU A 605 -4.28 -15.50 43.75
N GLU A 606 -4.11 -15.91 45.00
CA GLU A 606 -4.92 -15.45 46.12
C GLU A 606 -4.79 -13.94 46.32
N ASN A 607 -3.58 -13.38 46.25
CA ASN A 607 -3.35 -11.95 46.35
C ASN A 607 -4.08 -11.18 45.24
N ALA A 608 -3.99 -11.63 43.98
CA ALA A 608 -4.66 -10.99 42.85
C ALA A 608 -6.18 -10.94 43.02
N TYR A 609 -6.82 -12.07 43.40
CA TYR A 609 -8.27 -12.10 43.64
C TYR A 609 -8.69 -11.34 44.88
N LYS A 610 -7.89 -11.33 45.95
CA LYS A 610 -8.13 -10.51 47.12
C LYS A 610 -8.15 -9.02 46.79
N LEU A 611 -7.18 -8.56 46.00
CA LEU A 611 -7.12 -7.17 45.54
C LEU A 611 -8.35 -6.79 44.70
N LEU A 612 -8.83 -7.68 43.82
CA LEU A 612 -10.07 -7.45 43.07
C LEU A 612 -11.28 -7.31 43.99
N LYS A 613 -11.38 -8.16 44.98
CA LYS A 613 -12.47 -8.11 45.99
C LYS A 613 -12.43 -6.83 46.80
N ASP A 614 -11.24 -6.37 47.20
CA ASP A 614 -11.05 -5.14 47.98
C ASP A 614 -11.37 -3.87 47.16
N THR A 615 -11.23 -3.91 45.82
CA THR A 615 -11.58 -2.79 44.92
C THR A 615 -13.05 -2.74 44.54
N SER A 616 -13.88 -3.69 44.96
CA SER A 616 -15.32 -3.79 44.61
C SER A 616 -15.60 -3.87 43.13
N ILE A 617 -14.64 -4.34 42.32
CA ILE A 617 -14.81 -4.58 40.88
C ILE A 617 -15.53 -5.92 40.71
N ALA A 618 -16.67 -5.93 40.02
CA ALA A 618 -17.34 -7.18 39.67
C ALA A 618 -16.50 -7.95 38.64
N TYR A 619 -16.45 -9.28 38.74
CA TYR A 619 -15.69 -10.09 37.80
C TYR A 619 -16.34 -11.40 37.42
N VAL A 620 -16.06 -11.83 36.16
CA VAL A 620 -16.39 -13.14 35.66
C VAL A 620 -15.08 -13.84 35.27
N SER A 621 -14.80 -14.98 35.89
CA SER A 621 -13.55 -15.69 35.66
C SER A 621 -13.75 -17.14 35.22
N VAL A 622 -12.85 -17.62 34.34
CA VAL A 622 -12.65 -19.03 34.02
C VAL A 622 -11.48 -19.54 34.85
N GLY A 623 -11.68 -20.63 35.56
CA GLY A 623 -10.61 -21.28 36.35
C GLY A 623 -10.92 -22.71 36.68
N HIS A 624 -9.85 -23.49 36.93
CA HIS A 624 -9.93 -24.92 37.21
C HIS A 624 -9.60 -25.27 38.66
N ARG A 625 -8.98 -24.33 39.41
CA ARG A 625 -8.54 -24.59 40.79
C ARG A 625 -9.68 -24.42 41.78
N SER A 626 -9.78 -25.33 42.74
CA SER A 626 -10.84 -25.34 43.73
C SER A 626 -10.76 -24.18 44.74
N ASN A 627 -9.54 -23.61 45.00
CA ASN A 627 -9.33 -22.47 45.87
C ASN A 627 -10.00 -21.18 45.37
N LEU A 628 -10.34 -21.08 44.06
CA LEU A 628 -11.05 -19.94 43.50
C LEU A 628 -12.49 -19.80 43.99
N ASN A 629 -13.10 -20.88 44.49
CA ASN A 629 -14.48 -20.86 45.00
C ASN A 629 -14.67 -19.80 46.10
N LYS A 630 -13.67 -19.58 46.97
CA LYS A 630 -13.75 -18.60 48.09
C LYS A 630 -13.83 -17.13 47.63
N PHE A 631 -13.54 -16.86 46.39
CA PHE A 631 -13.57 -15.50 45.80
C PHE A 631 -14.82 -15.23 44.95
N HIS A 632 -15.66 -16.23 44.71
CA HIS A 632 -16.84 -16.13 43.84
C HIS A 632 -18.12 -16.40 44.61
N ASN A 633 -19.25 -15.90 44.11
CA ASN A 633 -20.58 -16.09 44.68
C ASN A 633 -21.40 -17.15 43.94
N LEU A 634 -21.10 -17.27 42.63
CA LEU A 634 -21.80 -18.18 41.71
C LEU A 634 -20.79 -19.05 40.94
N SER A 635 -21.17 -20.32 40.70
CA SER A 635 -20.43 -21.24 39.82
C SER A 635 -21.33 -21.65 38.70
N LEU A 636 -20.83 -21.48 37.44
CA LEU A 636 -21.45 -21.94 36.21
C LEU A 636 -20.63 -23.08 35.65
N GLU A 637 -21.13 -24.29 35.64
CA GLU A 637 -20.48 -25.44 35.02
C GLU A 637 -21.08 -25.71 33.65
N LEU A 638 -20.23 -25.66 32.62
CA LEU A 638 -20.59 -25.94 31.21
C LEU A 638 -20.25 -27.36 30.83
N THR A 639 -21.16 -28.04 30.08
CA THR A 639 -20.98 -29.41 29.61
C THR A 639 -20.84 -29.47 28.09
N LYS A 640 -20.31 -30.59 27.58
CA LYS A 640 -20.10 -30.80 26.13
C LYS A 640 -21.36 -30.74 25.27
N ASN A 641 -22.55 -30.93 25.86
CA ASN A 641 -23.82 -30.93 25.12
C ASN A 641 -24.45 -29.53 25.04
N GLY A 642 -23.75 -28.48 25.51
CA GLY A 642 -24.25 -27.10 25.55
C GLY A 642 -25.22 -26.84 26.71
N SER A 643 -25.44 -27.81 27.62
CA SER A 643 -26.18 -27.61 28.85
C SER A 643 -25.29 -27.03 29.94
N TYR A 644 -25.91 -26.49 30.98
CA TYR A 644 -25.19 -25.83 32.08
C TYR A 644 -25.81 -26.12 33.41
N LYS A 645 -25.03 -25.94 34.50
CA LYS A 645 -25.47 -25.96 35.89
C LYS A 645 -25.00 -24.70 36.59
N LEU A 646 -25.93 -23.92 37.12
CA LEU A 646 -25.65 -22.70 37.89
C LEU A 646 -25.94 -22.96 39.38
N GLU A 647 -24.96 -22.73 40.24
CA GLU A 647 -25.03 -22.96 41.68
C GLU A 647 -24.49 -21.76 42.43
N LYS A 648 -25.03 -21.48 43.64
CA LYS A 648 -24.42 -20.55 44.62
C LYS A 648 -23.30 -21.26 45.35
N ILE A 649 -22.16 -20.57 45.51
CA ILE A 649 -20.99 -21.08 46.24
C ILE A 649 -21.01 -20.51 47.66
#